data_3e590263b24b0c5cbd2fd273f659b73c
#
_entry.id   3e590263b24b0c5cbd2fd273f659b73c
#
_cell.length_a   1.000
_cell.length_b   1.000
_cell.length_c   1.000
_cell.angle_alpha   90.00
_cell.angle_beta   90.00
_cell.angle_gamma   90.00
#
_symmetry.space_group_name_H-M   'P 1'
#
loop_
_entity.id
_entity.type
_entity.pdbx_description
1 polymer ?
#
loop_
_entity_poly.entity_id
_entity_poly.type
_entity_poly.pdbx_seq_one_letter_code
_entity_poly.pdbx_strand_id
1 'polypeptide(L)'
;MLNVRSIYGSPDFAGERFGPTRWLENGGAYTTLEKSEQGNGKDIVRYVTESGTRTVLVSATAITAPGDTAALDIEDYSWSPDGTRLLIFTNSQPVWRQNNRGDYWVLDRASGKLQKLGGPEAKPSTLLFAKFSPDGGRIGYVRENNIYVENLATGAITQVTTDGAKMLINGTFDWVYEEELDLRDGWRWSPDGQRIAYWQLNTDGVLSFDLINDTDSLYSFVTPVQYPKAGEANSAARVGVVSAAGGTTVWLPFEGDPREHYPARMEWAANSSEVVVQRLNRLQNTLELFLADASTGQLHTILTEQDSTWVEVVNDLTWVNKGQSFTWVSERDGWEHVYLVSRNGQSVKLLTPGAFDVLDVVTTDDKGGWLYYLASPDNPTQRYLWRTRLDGKGKAEQVTPSSLAGVNVYNMSPDAIHAWHTYSNITTPPTIDLVRLPTHASVRTVVTNEKLKAKLATLKRGSTEFVKVPIDSGIVLNGYVMKPADFDPAKKYPILFQVYGGPGSQTVVDSWGGAQYLWHTMLTQQGYIVASVDNRGTGARGKAWRDVIYGQLGVVETEDQAEAAKAIGRWSFVDSTRIGIWGWSYGGFMSLNALFRHPEVYRTAVAVAPVTHWKYYDNIYTERYNGLPKDNQKGYDAGSPLSHVDGLKGNLLVIHGSGDDNVHYQNTEALVNKLVAANKPFSMMEYPNRNHGIFGGNTRQHLFDLMTRYLQENLLAPTPKNYTF
;
A
#
# COMPACT_ATOMS: atom_id res chain seq x y z
N MET A 1 26.68 -3.53 -20.10
CA MET A 1 25.87 -2.38 -19.64
C MET A 1 24.42 -2.79 -19.57
N LEU A 2 23.69 -2.25 -18.58
CA LEU A 2 22.25 -2.39 -18.50
C LEU A 2 21.55 -1.63 -19.64
N ASN A 3 20.39 -2.08 -20.03
CA ASN A 3 19.49 -1.37 -20.94
C ASN A 3 18.03 -1.58 -20.51
N VAL A 4 17.15 -0.72 -20.94
CA VAL A 4 15.73 -0.72 -20.53
C VAL A 4 15.05 -2.06 -20.86
N ARG A 5 15.34 -2.65 -22.01
CA ARG A 5 14.77 -3.94 -22.41
C ARG A 5 15.16 -5.05 -21.43
N SER A 6 16.41 -5.11 -20.98
CA SER A 6 16.84 -6.13 -20.02
C SER A 6 16.21 -5.95 -18.63
N ILE A 7 15.80 -4.73 -18.29
CA ILE A 7 15.19 -4.39 -16.98
C ILE A 7 13.69 -4.59 -17.00
N TYR A 8 12.99 -4.09 -18.03
CA TYR A 8 11.52 -4.02 -18.07
C TYR A 8 10.89 -4.92 -19.14
N GLY A 9 11.64 -5.37 -20.14
CA GLY A 9 11.14 -6.16 -21.27
C GLY A 9 11.55 -7.63 -21.23
N SER A 10 12.25 -8.09 -20.19
CA SER A 10 12.67 -9.47 -20.05
C SER A 10 12.68 -9.92 -18.57
N PRO A 11 12.67 -11.24 -18.29
CA PRO A 11 12.81 -11.77 -16.94
C PRO A 11 14.25 -11.79 -16.42
N ASP A 12 15.16 -11.14 -17.09
CA ASP A 12 16.60 -11.21 -16.86
C ASP A 12 17.02 -10.90 -15.42
N PHE A 13 16.30 -10.01 -14.76
CA PHE A 13 16.54 -9.59 -13.38
C PHE A 13 15.34 -9.94 -12.46
N ALA A 14 14.55 -10.94 -12.86
CA ALA A 14 13.48 -11.44 -11.99
C ALA A 14 14.10 -12.14 -10.77
N GLY A 15 13.60 -11.81 -9.60
CA GLY A 15 13.91 -12.49 -8.35
C GLY A 15 13.17 -13.82 -8.20
N GLU A 16 13.70 -14.68 -7.35
CA GLU A 16 13.00 -15.88 -6.90
C GLU A 16 11.77 -15.49 -6.07
N ARG A 17 10.73 -16.32 -6.14
CA ARG A 17 9.48 -16.14 -5.39
C ARG A 17 9.25 -17.31 -4.47
N PHE A 18 8.64 -17.04 -3.33
CA PHE A 18 8.21 -18.05 -2.36
C PHE A 18 6.83 -17.66 -1.81
N GLY A 19 5.97 -18.66 -1.63
CA GLY A 19 4.62 -18.46 -1.13
C GLY A 19 3.53 -18.57 -2.21
N PRO A 20 2.27 -18.27 -1.88
CA PRO A 20 1.82 -17.84 -0.55
C PRO A 20 1.99 -18.94 0.52
N THR A 21 2.26 -18.53 1.75
CA THR A 21 2.36 -19.45 2.90
C THR A 21 1.17 -19.31 3.82
N ARG A 22 0.75 -20.42 4.45
CA ARG A 22 -0.28 -20.44 5.49
C ARG A 22 0.22 -21.26 6.67
N TRP A 23 0.29 -20.65 7.84
CA TRP A 23 0.65 -21.37 9.07
C TRP A 23 -0.42 -22.39 9.43
N LEU A 24 -0.01 -23.54 9.91
CA LEU A 24 -0.84 -24.63 10.43
C LEU A 24 -0.37 -25.03 11.83
N GLU A 25 -1.25 -25.74 12.55
CA GLU A 25 -0.88 -26.37 13.81
C GLU A 25 -0.22 -25.38 14.78
N ASN A 26 -0.79 -24.15 14.84
CA ASN A 26 -0.27 -23.07 15.68
C ASN A 26 1.22 -22.77 15.45
N GLY A 27 1.71 -22.92 14.23
CA GLY A 27 3.12 -22.69 13.87
C GLY A 27 3.97 -23.94 13.76
N GLY A 28 3.46 -25.13 14.16
CA GLY A 28 4.16 -26.41 14.04
C GLY A 28 4.36 -26.88 12.59
N ALA A 29 3.55 -26.37 11.68
CA ALA A 29 3.65 -26.62 10.25
C ALA A 29 3.20 -25.39 9.44
N TYR A 30 3.48 -25.42 8.14
CA TYR A 30 2.95 -24.45 7.18
C TYR A 30 2.66 -25.12 5.83
N THR A 31 1.81 -24.48 5.02
CA THR A 31 1.60 -24.87 3.63
C THR A 31 2.08 -23.80 2.68
N THR A 32 2.44 -24.23 1.46
CA THR A 32 2.79 -23.36 0.33
C THR A 32 2.40 -24.04 -0.98
N LEU A 33 2.48 -23.28 -2.09
CA LEU A 33 2.20 -23.76 -3.44
C LEU A 33 3.50 -24.19 -4.11
N GLU A 34 3.50 -25.38 -4.70
CA GLU A 34 4.61 -25.89 -5.51
C GLU A 34 4.10 -26.41 -6.85
N LYS A 35 4.92 -26.36 -7.90
CA LYS A 35 4.60 -27.01 -9.17
C LYS A 35 4.38 -28.49 -8.95
N SER A 36 3.28 -29.03 -9.46
CA SER A 36 2.99 -30.47 -9.33
C SER A 36 3.95 -31.31 -10.16
N GLU A 37 4.40 -32.41 -9.59
CA GLU A 37 5.19 -33.44 -10.29
C GLU A 37 4.28 -34.42 -11.06
N GLN A 38 3.00 -34.48 -10.75
CA GLN A 38 2.04 -35.47 -11.29
C GLN A 38 1.04 -34.87 -12.28
N GLY A 39 1.29 -33.66 -12.81
CA GLY A 39 0.38 -33.04 -13.77
C GLY A 39 0.63 -31.54 -13.96
N ASN A 40 -0.26 -30.93 -14.72
CA ASN A 40 -0.27 -29.47 -14.89
C ASN A 40 -0.98 -28.84 -13.68
N GLY A 41 -0.35 -27.84 -13.06
CA GLY A 41 -0.90 -27.09 -11.93
C GLY A 41 0.06 -27.04 -10.74
N LYS A 42 -0.49 -26.67 -9.59
CA LYS A 42 0.25 -26.52 -8.34
C LYS A 42 -0.33 -27.47 -7.28
N ASP A 43 0.56 -28.10 -6.54
CA ASP A 43 0.21 -28.85 -5.32
C ASP A 43 0.24 -27.91 -4.12
N ILE A 44 -0.63 -28.12 -3.13
CA ILE A 44 -0.49 -27.52 -1.81
C ILE A 44 0.31 -28.48 -0.95
N VAL A 45 1.51 -28.05 -0.57
CA VAL A 45 2.48 -28.83 0.14
C VAL A 45 2.58 -28.36 1.59
N ARG A 46 2.55 -29.30 2.53
CA ARG A 46 2.76 -29.06 3.94
C ARG A 46 4.21 -29.37 4.31
N TYR A 47 4.78 -28.49 5.09
CA TYR A 47 6.08 -28.67 5.72
C TYR A 47 5.95 -28.64 7.25
N VAL A 48 6.58 -29.59 7.93
CA VAL A 48 6.83 -29.47 9.38
C VAL A 48 7.85 -28.35 9.57
N THR A 49 7.53 -27.37 10.40
CA THR A 49 8.32 -26.13 10.55
C THR A 49 9.78 -26.43 10.88
N GLU A 50 10.04 -27.23 11.91
CA GLU A 50 11.40 -27.53 12.37
C GLU A 50 12.15 -28.50 11.44
N SER A 51 11.58 -29.65 11.15
CA SER A 51 12.28 -30.72 10.42
C SER A 51 12.33 -30.48 8.92
N GLY A 52 11.42 -29.67 8.36
CA GLY A 52 11.25 -29.54 6.92
C GLY A 52 10.67 -30.76 6.24
N THR A 53 10.08 -31.69 7.01
CA THR A 53 9.43 -32.88 6.43
C THR A 53 8.30 -32.43 5.51
N ARG A 54 8.43 -32.80 4.23
CA ARG A 54 7.50 -32.41 3.14
C ARG A 54 6.42 -33.48 2.95
N THR A 55 5.18 -33.02 2.77
CA THR A 55 4.04 -33.88 2.41
C THR A 55 3.14 -33.13 1.45
N VAL A 56 2.76 -33.74 0.32
CA VAL A 56 1.69 -33.18 -0.54
C VAL A 56 0.37 -33.34 0.19
N LEU A 57 -0.24 -32.22 0.54
CA LEU A 57 -1.49 -32.20 1.32
C LEU A 57 -2.71 -32.21 0.42
N VAL A 58 -2.61 -31.50 -0.72
CA VAL A 58 -3.61 -31.48 -1.80
C VAL A 58 -2.86 -31.49 -3.13
N SER A 59 -3.09 -32.52 -3.93
CA SER A 59 -2.50 -32.62 -5.27
C SER A 59 -3.27 -31.76 -6.28
N ALA A 60 -2.61 -31.32 -7.35
CA ALA A 60 -3.24 -30.63 -8.47
C ALA A 60 -4.43 -31.43 -9.04
N THR A 61 -4.31 -32.77 -9.08
CA THR A 61 -5.39 -33.64 -9.57
C THR A 61 -6.64 -33.60 -8.69
N ALA A 62 -6.50 -33.39 -7.38
CA ALA A 62 -7.62 -33.29 -6.43
C ALA A 62 -8.43 -31.99 -6.59
N ILE A 63 -7.86 -30.98 -7.26
CA ILE A 63 -8.51 -29.69 -7.53
C ILE A 63 -8.80 -29.47 -9.02
N THR A 64 -8.96 -30.57 -9.77
CA THR A 64 -9.44 -30.51 -11.15
C THR A 64 -10.97 -30.54 -11.13
N ALA A 65 -11.61 -29.51 -11.70
CA ALA A 65 -13.06 -29.41 -11.71
C ALA A 65 -13.68 -30.56 -12.54
N PRO A 66 -14.88 -31.04 -12.17
CA PRO A 66 -15.55 -32.09 -12.95
C PRO A 66 -15.74 -31.71 -14.42
N GLY A 67 -15.20 -32.50 -15.32
CA GLY A 67 -15.24 -32.29 -16.76
C GLY A 67 -14.06 -31.49 -17.32
N ASP A 68 -13.19 -30.96 -16.49
CA ASP A 68 -11.97 -30.27 -16.91
C ASP A 68 -10.77 -31.22 -16.98
N THR A 69 -9.76 -30.83 -17.74
CA THR A 69 -8.49 -31.57 -17.89
C THR A 69 -7.33 -30.90 -17.15
N ALA A 70 -7.51 -29.67 -16.68
CA ALA A 70 -6.51 -28.90 -15.95
C ALA A 70 -6.97 -28.63 -14.53
N ALA A 71 -6.03 -28.62 -13.59
CA ALA A 71 -6.25 -28.18 -12.22
C ALA A 71 -6.63 -26.71 -12.18
N LEU A 72 -7.40 -26.30 -11.16
CA LEU A 72 -7.66 -24.89 -10.88
C LEU A 72 -6.33 -24.14 -10.72
N ASP A 73 -6.20 -22.98 -11.35
CA ASP A 73 -5.07 -22.09 -11.09
C ASP A 73 -5.32 -21.37 -9.77
N ILE A 74 -4.61 -21.80 -8.74
CA ILE A 74 -4.74 -21.24 -7.39
C ILE A 74 -4.08 -19.87 -7.38
N GLU A 75 -4.89 -18.83 -7.17
CA GLU A 75 -4.41 -17.46 -6.92
C GLU A 75 -4.24 -17.23 -5.42
N ASP A 76 -5.21 -17.68 -4.62
CA ASP A 76 -5.12 -17.71 -3.16
C ASP A 76 -5.91 -18.90 -2.59
N TYR A 77 -5.64 -19.24 -1.32
CA TYR A 77 -6.35 -20.31 -0.61
C TYR A 77 -6.38 -20.07 0.90
N SER A 78 -7.38 -20.66 1.57
CA SER A 78 -7.48 -20.69 3.02
C SER A 78 -8.01 -22.02 3.53
N TRP A 79 -7.61 -22.38 4.74
CA TRP A 79 -8.07 -23.59 5.42
C TRP A 79 -9.32 -23.29 6.27
N SER A 80 -10.23 -24.27 6.36
CA SER A 80 -11.25 -24.23 7.42
C SER A 80 -10.58 -24.28 8.80
N PRO A 81 -11.23 -23.77 9.87
CA PRO A 81 -10.64 -23.74 11.21
C PRO A 81 -10.15 -25.11 11.74
N ASP A 82 -10.82 -26.18 11.32
CA ASP A 82 -10.47 -27.56 11.66
C ASP A 82 -9.46 -28.20 10.67
N GLY A 83 -9.07 -27.49 9.60
CA GLY A 83 -8.15 -27.97 8.56
C GLY A 83 -8.71 -29.07 7.67
N THR A 84 -10.01 -29.40 7.76
CA THR A 84 -10.62 -30.49 6.97
C THR A 84 -11.01 -30.05 5.57
N ARG A 85 -11.19 -28.75 5.34
CA ARG A 85 -11.59 -28.17 4.06
C ARG A 85 -10.63 -27.09 3.59
N LEU A 86 -10.56 -26.94 2.28
CA LEU A 86 -9.77 -25.92 1.59
C LEU A 86 -10.70 -25.04 0.78
N LEU A 87 -10.61 -23.72 0.97
CA LEU A 87 -11.23 -22.72 0.12
C LEU A 87 -10.18 -22.23 -0.86
N ILE A 88 -10.50 -22.27 -2.16
CA ILE A 88 -9.63 -21.88 -3.27
C ILE A 88 -10.23 -20.68 -3.96
N PHE A 89 -9.43 -19.64 -4.19
CA PHE A 89 -9.73 -18.47 -5.00
C PHE A 89 -9.03 -18.58 -6.36
N THR A 90 -9.77 -18.35 -7.43
CA THR A 90 -9.30 -18.51 -8.81
C THR A 90 -10.11 -17.65 -9.77
N ASN A 91 -9.67 -17.57 -11.04
CA ASN A 91 -10.38 -16.85 -12.13
C ASN A 91 -10.73 -15.42 -11.71
N SER A 92 -9.77 -14.73 -11.10
CA SER A 92 -10.00 -13.42 -10.53
C SER A 92 -10.06 -12.32 -11.59
N GLN A 93 -10.77 -11.27 -11.25
CA GLN A 93 -10.90 -10.05 -12.04
C GLN A 93 -10.68 -8.84 -11.14
N PRO A 94 -10.11 -7.74 -11.65
CA PRO A 94 -9.98 -6.52 -10.87
C PRO A 94 -11.35 -5.91 -10.58
N VAL A 95 -11.47 -5.34 -9.38
CA VAL A 95 -12.56 -4.41 -9.04
C VAL A 95 -12.07 -2.99 -9.37
N TRP A 96 -10.98 -2.56 -8.76
CA TRP A 96 -10.24 -1.34 -9.07
C TRP A 96 -8.77 -1.69 -9.37
N ARG A 97 -7.88 -1.57 -8.40
CA ARG A 97 -6.47 -1.93 -8.56
C ARG A 97 -6.15 -3.39 -8.31
N GLN A 98 -7.01 -4.07 -7.54
CA GLN A 98 -6.77 -5.45 -7.10
C GLN A 98 -7.85 -6.40 -7.62
N ASN A 99 -7.44 -7.65 -7.82
CA ASN A 99 -8.32 -8.73 -8.22
C ASN A 99 -9.09 -9.25 -7.00
N ASN A 100 -10.18 -8.56 -6.64
CA ASN A 100 -10.97 -8.86 -5.44
C ASN A 100 -12.17 -9.77 -5.72
N ARG A 101 -12.62 -9.88 -6.97
CA ARG A 101 -13.72 -10.76 -7.37
C ARG A 101 -13.20 -11.94 -8.18
N GLY A 102 -13.81 -13.11 -8.00
CA GLY A 102 -13.40 -14.32 -8.69
C GLY A 102 -14.36 -15.47 -8.49
N ASP A 103 -13.90 -16.64 -8.84
CA ASP A 103 -14.56 -17.91 -8.53
C ASP A 103 -13.96 -18.49 -7.27
N TYR A 104 -14.82 -19.08 -6.44
CA TYR A 104 -14.43 -19.78 -5.23
C TYR A 104 -14.86 -21.23 -5.25
N TRP A 105 -13.97 -22.10 -4.81
CA TRP A 105 -14.20 -23.53 -4.73
C TRP A 105 -13.85 -24.06 -3.35
N VAL A 106 -14.57 -25.06 -2.88
CA VAL A 106 -14.29 -25.76 -1.64
C VAL A 106 -13.95 -27.21 -1.94
N LEU A 107 -12.79 -27.65 -1.46
CA LEU A 107 -12.40 -29.06 -1.43
C LEU A 107 -12.63 -29.61 -0.02
N ASP A 108 -13.49 -30.61 0.09
CA ASP A 108 -13.57 -31.47 1.30
C ASP A 108 -12.53 -32.58 1.17
N ARG A 109 -11.53 -32.54 2.06
CA ARG A 109 -10.37 -33.44 1.96
C ARG A 109 -10.66 -34.90 2.29
N ALA A 110 -11.67 -35.16 3.09
CA ALA A 110 -12.03 -36.53 3.48
C ALA A 110 -12.76 -37.26 2.35
N SER A 111 -13.68 -36.57 1.68
CA SER A 111 -14.47 -37.14 0.58
C SER A 111 -13.82 -36.92 -0.80
N GLY A 112 -12.89 -36.00 -0.92
CA GLY A 112 -12.34 -35.54 -2.20
C GLY A 112 -13.34 -34.72 -3.03
N LYS A 113 -14.48 -34.32 -2.47
CA LYS A 113 -15.50 -33.52 -3.18
C LYS A 113 -15.01 -32.09 -3.39
N LEU A 114 -14.91 -31.66 -4.65
CA LEU A 114 -14.65 -30.29 -5.04
C LEU A 114 -15.99 -29.64 -5.47
N GLN A 115 -16.34 -28.51 -4.84
CA GLN A 115 -17.60 -27.82 -5.05
C GLN A 115 -17.36 -26.33 -5.36
N LYS A 116 -17.96 -25.83 -6.44
CA LYS A 116 -18.00 -24.39 -6.75
C LYS A 116 -19.03 -23.70 -5.86
N LEU A 117 -18.68 -22.53 -5.31
CA LEU A 117 -19.59 -21.70 -4.52
C LEU A 117 -20.47 -20.81 -5.38
N GLY A 118 -21.56 -20.30 -4.80
CA GLY A 118 -22.48 -19.36 -5.40
C GLY A 118 -23.68 -20.00 -6.10
N GLY A 119 -23.72 -21.35 -6.20
CA GLY A 119 -24.79 -22.07 -6.85
C GLY A 119 -24.86 -21.85 -8.38
N PRO A 120 -25.90 -22.35 -9.06
CA PRO A 120 -26.03 -22.30 -10.52
C PRO A 120 -26.23 -20.87 -11.06
N GLU A 121 -26.68 -19.95 -10.23
CA GLU A 121 -26.94 -18.55 -10.61
C GLU A 121 -25.69 -17.66 -10.61
N ALA A 122 -24.58 -18.11 -10.01
CA ALA A 122 -23.36 -17.34 -9.95
C ALA A 122 -22.67 -17.33 -11.32
N LYS A 123 -22.52 -16.12 -11.88
CA LYS A 123 -21.72 -15.90 -13.08
C LYS A 123 -20.23 -16.08 -12.75
N PRO A 124 -19.37 -16.42 -13.72
CA PRO A 124 -17.93 -16.48 -13.52
C PRO A 124 -17.37 -15.17 -12.97
N SER A 125 -16.41 -15.27 -12.07
CA SER A 125 -15.67 -14.13 -11.48
C SER A 125 -16.55 -13.07 -10.81
N THR A 126 -17.59 -13.48 -10.09
CA THR A 126 -18.56 -12.54 -9.47
C THR A 126 -18.61 -12.56 -7.94
N LEU A 127 -17.97 -13.53 -7.29
CA LEU A 127 -17.95 -13.60 -5.83
C LEU A 127 -16.78 -12.81 -5.27
N LEU A 128 -16.97 -12.21 -4.08
CA LEU A 128 -15.95 -11.45 -3.34
C LEU A 128 -15.86 -11.97 -1.90
N PHE A 129 -14.65 -11.99 -1.37
CA PHE A 129 -14.34 -12.14 0.06
C PHE A 129 -15.00 -13.35 0.72
N ALA A 130 -14.97 -14.51 0.06
CA ALA A 130 -15.50 -15.74 0.64
C ALA A 130 -14.67 -16.17 1.87
N LYS A 131 -15.37 -16.52 2.96
CA LYS A 131 -14.75 -16.92 4.24
C LYS A 131 -15.53 -18.04 4.92
N PHE A 132 -14.81 -19.01 5.47
CA PHE A 132 -15.42 -20.01 6.35
C PHE A 132 -16.05 -19.36 7.58
N SER A 133 -17.19 -19.90 8.02
CA SER A 133 -17.68 -19.66 9.38
C SER A 133 -16.71 -20.25 10.41
N PRO A 134 -16.71 -19.78 11.66
CA PRO A 134 -15.82 -20.29 12.71
C PRO A 134 -15.96 -21.80 12.99
N ASP A 135 -17.12 -22.37 12.71
CA ASP A 135 -17.37 -23.82 12.81
C ASP A 135 -16.97 -24.60 11.54
N GLY A 136 -16.54 -23.92 10.46
CA GLY A 136 -16.14 -24.52 9.18
C GLY A 136 -17.30 -25.13 8.38
N GLY A 137 -18.53 -25.05 8.84
CA GLY A 137 -19.69 -25.69 8.20
C GLY A 137 -20.36 -24.85 7.11
N ARG A 138 -20.11 -23.55 7.09
CA ARG A 138 -20.69 -22.59 6.17
C ARG A 138 -19.62 -21.71 5.57
N ILE A 139 -19.94 -21.08 4.42
CA ILE A 139 -19.13 -20.01 3.83
C ILE A 139 -20.01 -18.81 3.57
N GLY A 140 -19.54 -17.63 3.99
CA GLY A 140 -20.11 -16.36 3.59
C GLY A 140 -19.33 -15.73 2.44
N TYR A 141 -20.00 -14.98 1.58
CA TYR A 141 -19.40 -14.22 0.49
C TYR A 141 -20.30 -13.06 0.07
N VAL A 142 -19.73 -12.11 -0.68
CA VAL A 142 -20.50 -11.02 -1.31
C VAL A 142 -20.73 -11.36 -2.78
N ARG A 143 -21.94 -11.11 -3.26
CA ARG A 143 -22.34 -11.17 -4.65
C ARG A 143 -23.37 -10.06 -4.94
N GLU A 144 -23.15 -9.30 -6.01
CA GLU A 144 -24.08 -8.25 -6.46
C GLU A 144 -24.52 -7.32 -5.31
N ASN A 145 -23.53 -6.83 -4.53
CA ASN A 145 -23.71 -5.94 -3.40
C ASN A 145 -24.58 -6.49 -2.25
N ASN A 146 -24.72 -7.82 -2.15
CA ASN A 146 -25.39 -8.49 -1.05
C ASN A 146 -24.50 -9.59 -0.46
N ILE A 147 -24.70 -9.84 0.84
CA ILE A 147 -24.03 -10.90 1.59
C ILE A 147 -24.87 -12.17 1.52
N TYR A 148 -24.21 -13.27 1.24
CA TYR A 148 -24.78 -14.63 1.17
C TYR A 148 -24.05 -15.57 2.10
N VAL A 149 -24.75 -16.58 2.60
CA VAL A 149 -24.21 -17.69 3.40
C VAL A 149 -24.62 -19.01 2.76
N GLU A 150 -23.64 -19.84 2.43
CA GLU A 150 -23.84 -21.15 1.85
C GLU A 150 -23.49 -22.25 2.88
N ASN A 151 -24.41 -23.21 3.08
CA ASN A 151 -24.20 -24.38 3.93
C ASN A 151 -23.52 -25.49 3.11
N LEU A 152 -22.33 -25.89 3.51
CA LEU A 152 -21.50 -26.83 2.74
C LEU A 152 -22.04 -28.25 2.75
N ALA A 153 -22.81 -28.65 3.74
CA ALA A 153 -23.37 -29.99 3.83
C ALA A 153 -24.64 -30.15 2.93
N THR A 154 -25.48 -29.12 2.89
CA THR A 154 -26.77 -29.17 2.16
C THR A 154 -26.72 -28.47 0.81
N GLY A 155 -25.77 -27.56 0.58
CA GLY A 155 -25.72 -26.67 -0.58
C GLY A 155 -26.76 -25.55 -0.52
N ALA A 156 -27.48 -25.39 0.60
CA ALA A 156 -28.48 -24.32 0.74
C ALA A 156 -27.79 -22.96 0.86
N ILE A 157 -28.27 -21.99 0.04
CA ILE A 157 -27.79 -20.62 0.03
C ILE A 157 -28.82 -19.71 0.65
N THR A 158 -28.42 -18.94 1.67
CA THR A 158 -29.22 -17.90 2.31
C THR A 158 -28.73 -16.53 1.87
N GLN A 159 -29.59 -15.71 1.29
CA GLN A 159 -29.30 -14.30 1.09
C GLN A 159 -29.51 -13.55 2.40
N VAL A 160 -28.44 -13.04 3.00
CA VAL A 160 -28.43 -12.41 4.33
C VAL A 160 -28.89 -10.96 4.27
N THR A 161 -28.42 -10.21 3.26
CA THR A 161 -28.89 -8.86 2.95
C THR A 161 -29.62 -8.87 1.63
N THR A 162 -30.70 -8.07 1.48
CA THR A 162 -31.59 -8.15 0.32
C THR A 162 -31.82 -6.80 -0.37
N ASP A 163 -31.22 -5.75 0.17
CA ASP A 163 -31.39 -4.36 -0.28
C ASP A 163 -30.23 -3.87 -1.17
N GLY A 164 -29.22 -4.71 -1.40
CA GLY A 164 -28.08 -4.38 -2.26
C GLY A 164 -28.52 -4.02 -3.68
N ALA A 165 -27.99 -2.91 -4.19
CA ALA A 165 -28.30 -2.34 -5.48
C ALA A 165 -27.06 -1.63 -6.05
N LYS A 166 -27.17 -1.06 -7.27
CA LYS A 166 -26.06 -0.33 -7.88
C LYS A 166 -25.49 0.77 -6.99
N MET A 167 -26.37 1.48 -6.25
CA MET A 167 -26.00 2.60 -5.39
C MET A 167 -26.06 2.26 -3.90
N LEU A 168 -26.33 1.01 -3.53
CA LEU A 168 -26.38 0.53 -2.16
C LEU A 168 -25.53 -0.74 -2.02
N ILE A 169 -24.40 -0.61 -1.37
CA ILE A 169 -23.35 -1.62 -1.32
C ILE A 169 -23.31 -2.24 0.08
N ASN A 170 -23.50 -3.57 0.17
CA ASN A 170 -23.35 -4.32 1.42
C ASN A 170 -22.12 -5.20 1.36
N GLY A 171 -21.27 -5.15 2.39
CA GLY A 171 -20.15 -6.09 2.59
C GLY A 171 -18.94 -5.86 1.69
N THR A 172 -18.91 -4.78 0.94
CA THR A 172 -17.75 -4.29 0.18
C THR A 172 -17.79 -2.77 0.13
N PHE A 173 -16.92 -2.12 -0.65
CA PHE A 173 -16.73 -0.68 -0.60
C PHE A 173 -16.78 -0.02 -1.97
N ASP A 174 -16.94 1.30 -1.99
CA ASP A 174 -16.73 2.14 -3.17
C ASP A 174 -15.24 2.41 -3.40
N TRP A 175 -14.94 3.12 -4.47
CA TRP A 175 -13.58 3.40 -4.89
C TRP A 175 -12.76 4.12 -3.80
N VAL A 176 -13.32 5.17 -3.18
CA VAL A 176 -12.55 6.03 -2.26
C VAL A 176 -12.26 5.36 -0.92
N TYR A 177 -13.18 4.51 -0.42
CA TYR A 177 -12.93 3.72 0.78
C TYR A 177 -11.88 2.62 0.52
N GLU A 178 -11.90 2.00 -0.66
CA GLU A 178 -10.87 1.02 -1.04
C GLU A 178 -9.51 1.68 -1.16
N GLU A 179 -9.42 2.83 -1.82
CA GLU A 179 -8.15 3.52 -2.10
C GLU A 179 -7.54 4.14 -0.85
N GLU A 180 -8.32 4.92 -0.07
CA GLU A 180 -7.78 5.80 0.96
C GLU A 180 -7.89 5.26 2.39
N LEU A 181 -8.75 4.27 2.62
CA LEU A 181 -8.88 3.60 3.90
C LEU A 181 -8.43 2.14 3.87
N ASP A 182 -7.93 1.66 2.71
CA ASP A 182 -7.50 0.26 2.47
C ASP A 182 -8.61 -0.77 2.84
N LEU A 183 -9.87 -0.40 2.60
CA LEU A 183 -11.04 -1.20 2.91
C LEU A 183 -11.60 -1.88 1.67
N ARG A 184 -11.54 -3.22 1.61
CA ARG A 184 -12.07 -4.03 0.51
C ARG A 184 -13.10 -5.03 1.00
N ASP A 185 -12.72 -5.80 2.00
CA ASP A 185 -13.52 -6.83 2.66
C ASP A 185 -14.40 -6.21 3.75
N GLY A 186 -15.66 -6.00 3.44
CA GLY A 186 -16.61 -5.20 4.23
C GLY A 186 -17.51 -6.01 5.15
N TRP A 187 -17.14 -7.23 5.58
CA TRP A 187 -17.97 -8.02 6.50
C TRP A 187 -17.17 -8.98 7.38
N ARG A 188 -17.70 -9.33 8.53
CA ARG A 188 -17.03 -10.18 9.53
C ARG A 188 -18.00 -11.17 10.17
N TRP A 189 -17.62 -12.44 10.24
CA TRP A 189 -18.29 -13.42 11.09
C TRP A 189 -18.12 -13.08 12.57
N SER A 190 -19.20 -13.22 13.37
CA SER A 190 -19.04 -13.28 14.82
C SER A 190 -18.23 -14.54 15.23
N PRO A 191 -17.49 -14.50 16.35
CA PRO A 191 -16.70 -15.68 16.81
C PRO A 191 -17.51 -16.95 16.97
N ASP A 192 -18.81 -16.87 17.29
CA ASP A 192 -19.73 -18.02 17.37
C ASP A 192 -20.38 -18.39 16.02
N GLY A 193 -20.12 -17.62 14.96
CA GLY A 193 -20.66 -17.86 13.63
C GLY A 193 -22.18 -17.62 13.49
N GLN A 194 -22.85 -17.01 14.48
CA GLN A 194 -24.30 -16.81 14.45
C GLN A 194 -24.71 -15.48 13.82
N ARG A 195 -23.78 -14.50 13.75
CA ARG A 195 -24.02 -13.16 13.26
C ARG A 195 -22.94 -12.72 12.27
N ILE A 196 -23.27 -11.70 11.50
CA ILE A 196 -22.37 -11.01 10.57
C ILE A 196 -22.44 -9.52 10.90
N ALA A 197 -21.29 -8.92 11.15
CA ALA A 197 -21.11 -7.48 11.18
C ALA A 197 -20.66 -7.02 9.79
N TYR A 198 -21.19 -5.90 9.26
CA TYR A 198 -20.88 -5.45 7.93
C TYR A 198 -21.05 -3.94 7.74
N TRP A 199 -20.34 -3.40 6.77
CA TRP A 199 -20.55 -2.03 6.26
C TRP A 199 -21.64 -2.02 5.19
N GLN A 200 -22.42 -0.96 5.21
CA GLN A 200 -23.26 -0.58 4.10
C GLN A 200 -22.92 0.85 3.66
N LEU A 201 -22.71 1.03 2.36
CA LEU A 201 -22.48 2.34 1.74
C LEU A 201 -23.63 2.68 0.79
N ASN A 202 -24.22 3.88 0.96
CA ASN A 202 -25.12 4.46 -0.03
C ASN A 202 -24.37 5.52 -0.82
N THR A 203 -24.09 5.22 -2.09
CA THR A 203 -23.32 6.06 -3.00
C THR A 203 -24.20 7.01 -3.82
N ASP A 204 -25.51 7.07 -3.56
CA ASP A 204 -26.41 8.01 -4.22
C ASP A 204 -25.94 9.45 -3.95
N GLY A 205 -25.85 10.26 -5.00
CA GLY A 205 -25.33 11.64 -4.91
C GLY A 205 -23.80 11.77 -4.98
N VAL A 206 -23.02 10.69 -4.95
CA VAL A 206 -21.59 10.74 -5.26
C VAL A 206 -21.41 10.94 -6.77
N LEU A 207 -20.71 12.00 -7.16
CA LEU A 207 -20.49 12.33 -8.56
C LEU A 207 -19.53 11.33 -9.22
N SER A 208 -19.78 11.06 -10.51
CA SER A 208 -18.90 10.21 -11.32
C SER A 208 -17.93 11.05 -12.14
N PHE A 209 -16.71 10.55 -12.28
CA PHE A 209 -15.78 10.96 -13.32
C PHE A 209 -15.84 9.96 -14.47
N ASP A 210 -15.94 10.47 -15.71
CA ASP A 210 -16.07 9.64 -16.89
C ASP A 210 -14.69 9.36 -17.52
N LEU A 211 -14.23 8.11 -17.46
CA LEU A 211 -13.05 7.66 -18.19
C LEU A 211 -13.47 7.36 -19.64
N ILE A 212 -12.84 8.04 -20.60
CA ILE A 212 -13.15 7.89 -22.02
C ILE A 212 -12.20 6.86 -22.62
N ASN A 213 -12.76 5.87 -23.31
CA ASN A 213 -12.02 4.87 -24.05
C ASN A 213 -12.23 5.06 -25.54
N ASP A 214 -11.18 5.48 -26.25
CA ASP A 214 -11.20 5.81 -27.69
C ASP A 214 -10.59 4.72 -28.56
N THR A 215 -10.01 3.64 -27.99
CA THR A 215 -9.16 2.72 -28.75
C THR A 215 -9.71 1.31 -28.87
N ASP A 216 -10.61 0.88 -27.96
CA ASP A 216 -11.05 -0.52 -27.93
C ASP A 216 -12.31 -0.79 -28.77
N SER A 217 -12.90 0.25 -29.36
CA SER A 217 -14.02 0.14 -30.31
C SER A 217 -13.99 1.26 -31.35
N LEU A 218 -14.83 1.13 -32.42
CA LEU A 218 -14.90 2.13 -33.49
C LEU A 218 -15.37 3.51 -33.00
N TYR A 219 -16.31 3.53 -32.06
CA TYR A 219 -16.78 4.75 -31.40
C TYR A 219 -16.35 4.71 -29.95
N SER A 220 -15.99 5.87 -29.41
CA SER A 220 -15.65 6.00 -27.99
C SER A 220 -16.79 5.55 -27.09
N PHE A 221 -16.45 5.02 -25.94
CA PHE A 221 -17.38 4.75 -24.84
C PHE A 221 -16.83 5.25 -23.53
N VAL A 222 -17.71 5.46 -22.56
CA VAL A 222 -17.34 5.96 -21.23
C VAL A 222 -17.50 4.88 -20.18
N THR A 223 -16.53 4.87 -19.24
CA THR A 223 -16.60 4.10 -17.99
C THR A 223 -16.75 5.09 -16.84
N PRO A 224 -17.95 5.28 -16.26
CA PRO A 224 -18.13 6.17 -15.14
C PRO A 224 -17.57 5.56 -13.85
N VAL A 225 -16.77 6.33 -13.12
CA VAL A 225 -16.22 5.99 -11.81
C VAL A 225 -16.78 6.97 -10.78
N GLN A 226 -17.55 6.48 -9.80
CA GLN A 226 -17.97 7.33 -8.69
C GLN A 226 -16.73 7.72 -7.87
N TYR A 227 -16.42 9.00 -7.89
CA TYR A 227 -15.18 9.53 -7.32
C TYR A 227 -15.46 10.88 -6.67
N PRO A 228 -15.56 10.92 -5.34
CA PRO A 228 -15.82 12.15 -4.61
C PRO A 228 -14.54 13.00 -4.58
N LYS A 229 -14.53 14.11 -5.32
CA LYS A 229 -13.42 15.08 -5.27
C LYS A 229 -13.44 15.89 -3.98
N ALA A 230 -12.32 16.53 -3.66
CA ALA A 230 -12.22 17.39 -2.49
C ALA A 230 -13.34 18.42 -2.43
N GLY A 231 -14.07 18.46 -1.32
CA GLY A 231 -15.23 19.30 -1.09
C GLY A 231 -16.58 18.72 -1.52
N GLU A 232 -16.60 17.63 -2.29
CA GLU A 232 -17.80 16.99 -2.80
C GLU A 232 -18.41 15.99 -1.80
N ALA A 233 -19.60 15.47 -2.11
CA ALA A 233 -20.33 14.56 -1.24
C ALA A 233 -19.69 13.17 -1.19
N ASN A 234 -19.57 12.63 0.02
CA ASN A 234 -19.19 11.24 0.28
C ASN A 234 -20.37 10.27 0.13
N SER A 235 -20.07 8.97 0.07
CA SER A 235 -21.05 7.93 0.36
C SER A 235 -21.53 8.00 1.81
N ALA A 236 -22.81 7.77 2.03
CA ALA A 236 -23.33 7.61 3.39
C ALA A 236 -22.95 6.21 3.89
N ALA A 237 -22.06 6.14 4.86
CA ALA A 237 -21.53 4.88 5.37
C ALA A 237 -22.09 4.57 6.77
N ARG A 238 -22.47 3.31 7.00
CA ARG A 238 -22.91 2.81 8.30
C ARG A 238 -22.47 1.37 8.55
N VAL A 239 -22.51 0.95 9.77
CA VAL A 239 -22.19 -0.42 10.21
C VAL A 239 -23.43 -1.04 10.83
N GLY A 240 -23.66 -2.31 10.55
CA GLY A 240 -24.75 -3.07 11.13
C GLY A 240 -24.40 -4.50 11.46
N VAL A 241 -25.23 -5.12 12.28
CA VAL A 241 -25.11 -6.54 12.67
C VAL A 241 -26.40 -7.24 12.30
N VAL A 242 -26.27 -8.38 11.61
CA VAL A 242 -27.40 -9.20 11.16
C VAL A 242 -27.19 -10.67 11.55
N SER A 243 -28.26 -11.44 11.72
CA SER A 243 -28.15 -12.89 11.86
C SER A 243 -27.58 -13.52 10.59
N ALA A 244 -26.72 -14.51 10.73
CA ALA A 244 -26.22 -15.30 9.61
C ALA A 244 -27.31 -16.07 8.83
N ALA A 245 -28.49 -16.18 9.41
CA ALA A 245 -29.69 -16.72 8.76
C ALA A 245 -30.54 -15.65 8.05
N GLY A 246 -30.07 -14.41 8.00
CA GLY A 246 -30.82 -13.25 7.49
C GLY A 246 -31.76 -12.64 8.53
N GLY A 247 -32.56 -11.69 8.10
CA GLY A 247 -33.51 -10.98 8.94
C GLY A 247 -33.18 -9.50 9.10
N THR A 248 -33.68 -8.87 10.17
CA THR A 248 -33.52 -7.44 10.40
C THR A 248 -32.08 -7.13 10.89
N THR A 249 -31.42 -6.18 10.24
CA THR A 249 -30.14 -5.63 10.69
C THR A 249 -30.31 -4.68 11.86
N VAL A 250 -29.50 -4.88 12.89
CA VAL A 250 -29.30 -3.92 13.99
C VAL A 250 -28.24 -2.92 13.54
N TRP A 251 -28.66 -1.69 13.22
CA TRP A 251 -27.76 -0.62 12.81
C TRP A 251 -27.13 0.08 14.00
N LEU A 252 -25.85 0.43 13.90
CA LEU A 252 -25.15 1.22 14.90
C LEU A 252 -25.50 2.70 14.69
N PRO A 253 -26.13 3.38 15.69
CA PRO A 253 -26.66 4.74 15.54
C PRO A 253 -25.58 5.80 15.78
N PHE A 254 -24.61 5.91 14.88
CA PHE A 254 -23.64 7.01 14.94
C PHE A 254 -24.36 8.35 14.79
N GLU A 255 -24.01 9.31 15.63
CA GLU A 255 -24.55 10.66 15.57
C GLU A 255 -24.02 11.41 14.33
N GLY A 256 -24.83 12.32 13.79
CA GLY A 256 -24.50 13.19 12.67
C GLY A 256 -24.89 12.62 11.31
N ASP A 257 -24.54 13.37 10.25
CA ASP A 257 -24.76 12.95 8.87
C ASP A 257 -23.79 11.81 8.51
N PRO A 258 -24.26 10.66 8.02
CA PRO A 258 -23.39 9.54 7.66
C PRO A 258 -22.45 9.83 6.46
N ARG A 259 -22.59 10.99 5.80
CA ARG A 259 -21.67 11.47 4.77
C ARG A 259 -20.52 12.32 5.33
N GLU A 260 -20.62 12.75 6.58
CA GLU A 260 -19.66 13.63 7.26
C GLU A 260 -18.77 12.89 8.26
N HIS A 261 -18.72 11.55 8.16
CA HIS A 261 -17.84 10.71 8.96
C HIS A 261 -17.48 9.41 8.23
N TYR A 262 -16.42 8.75 8.67
CA TYR A 262 -15.92 7.52 8.11
C TYR A 262 -15.85 6.44 9.19
N PRO A 263 -16.69 5.39 9.18
CA PRO A 263 -16.47 4.19 9.97
C PRO A 263 -15.30 3.39 9.35
N ALA A 264 -14.08 3.80 9.71
CA ALA A 264 -12.86 3.41 9.04
C ALA A 264 -12.37 2.00 9.38
N ARG A 265 -12.74 1.44 10.56
CA ARG A 265 -12.44 0.05 10.94
C ARG A 265 -13.58 -0.52 11.76
N MET A 266 -13.79 -1.83 11.65
CA MET A 266 -14.77 -2.59 12.43
C MET A 266 -14.30 -4.02 12.60
N GLU A 267 -14.34 -4.53 13.84
CA GLU A 267 -14.06 -5.91 14.16
C GLU A 267 -14.89 -6.37 15.37
N TRP A 268 -15.01 -7.68 15.57
CA TRP A 268 -15.60 -8.21 16.79
C TRP A 268 -14.65 -8.01 17.97
N ALA A 269 -15.18 -7.60 19.11
CA ALA A 269 -14.40 -7.19 20.27
C ALA A 269 -13.98 -8.37 21.17
N ALA A 270 -13.33 -9.38 20.58
CA ALA A 270 -12.91 -10.64 21.21
C ALA A 270 -14.08 -11.42 21.86
N ASN A 271 -15.31 -11.18 21.45
CA ASN A 271 -16.53 -11.91 21.85
C ASN A 271 -17.59 -11.78 20.75
N SER A 272 -18.73 -12.45 20.90
CA SER A 272 -19.84 -12.40 19.93
C SER A 272 -20.95 -11.42 20.30
N SER A 273 -20.78 -10.64 21.37
CA SER A 273 -21.80 -9.70 21.86
C SER A 273 -21.47 -8.24 21.55
N GLU A 274 -20.22 -7.94 21.21
CA GLU A 274 -19.80 -6.55 20.96
C GLU A 274 -18.93 -6.42 19.70
N VAL A 275 -19.13 -5.32 19.00
CA VAL A 275 -18.33 -4.90 17.84
C VAL A 275 -17.56 -3.65 18.22
N VAL A 276 -16.27 -3.58 17.87
CA VAL A 276 -15.44 -2.38 18.00
C VAL A 276 -15.41 -1.65 16.67
N VAL A 277 -15.64 -0.32 16.69
CA VAL A 277 -15.65 0.51 15.48
C VAL A 277 -14.81 1.76 15.70
N GLN A 278 -13.94 2.06 14.73
CA GLN A 278 -13.24 3.33 14.64
C GLN A 278 -13.98 4.25 13.69
N ARG A 279 -14.37 5.44 14.16
CA ARG A 279 -15.04 6.47 13.37
C ARG A 279 -14.19 7.74 13.33
N LEU A 280 -13.81 8.17 12.14
CA LEU A 280 -13.23 9.49 11.89
C LEU A 280 -14.34 10.49 11.55
N ASN A 281 -14.21 11.73 11.98
CA ASN A 281 -14.97 12.83 11.38
C ASN A 281 -14.42 13.14 9.97
N ARG A 282 -15.16 13.93 9.18
CA ARG A 282 -14.78 14.24 7.79
C ARG A 282 -13.38 14.88 7.67
N LEU A 283 -13.02 15.77 8.56
CA LEU A 283 -11.69 16.40 8.60
C LEU A 283 -10.60 15.44 9.09
N GLN A 284 -10.97 14.27 9.58
CA GLN A 284 -10.06 13.22 10.06
C GLN A 284 -9.10 13.67 11.18
N ASN A 285 -9.51 14.69 11.90
CA ASN A 285 -8.78 15.21 13.06
C ASN A 285 -9.34 14.76 14.40
N THR A 286 -10.40 13.97 14.37
CA THR A 286 -11.00 13.31 15.53
C THR A 286 -11.37 11.89 15.17
N LEU A 287 -10.81 10.93 15.92
CA LEU A 287 -11.11 9.52 15.83
C LEU A 287 -11.75 9.06 17.14
N GLU A 288 -12.93 8.47 17.05
CA GLU A 288 -13.61 7.87 18.18
C GLU A 288 -13.65 6.35 18.04
N LEU A 289 -13.29 5.66 19.12
CA LEU A 289 -13.36 4.21 19.22
C LEU A 289 -14.57 3.83 20.05
N PHE A 290 -15.50 3.10 19.43
CA PHE A 290 -16.74 2.64 20.06
C PHE A 290 -16.70 1.15 20.33
N LEU A 291 -17.27 0.74 21.48
CA LEU A 291 -17.83 -0.60 21.64
C LEU A 291 -19.34 -0.52 21.41
N ALA A 292 -19.83 -1.39 20.54
CA ALA A 292 -21.26 -1.46 20.16
C ALA A 292 -21.84 -2.81 20.58
N ASP A 293 -22.93 -2.81 21.32
CA ASP A 293 -23.69 -4.03 21.61
C ASP A 293 -24.33 -4.58 20.32
N ALA A 294 -23.99 -5.79 19.96
CA ALA A 294 -24.37 -6.41 18.69
C ALA A 294 -25.88 -6.74 18.60
N SER A 295 -26.63 -6.72 19.72
CA SER A 295 -28.05 -7.04 19.79
C SER A 295 -28.95 -5.83 19.82
N THR A 296 -28.47 -4.71 20.36
CA THR A 296 -29.24 -3.48 20.55
C THR A 296 -28.72 -2.32 19.72
N GLY A 297 -27.47 -2.38 19.27
CA GLY A 297 -26.76 -1.30 18.59
C GLY A 297 -26.26 -0.21 19.55
N GLN A 298 -26.41 -0.35 20.87
CA GLN A 298 -25.99 0.66 21.83
C GLN A 298 -24.47 0.89 21.73
N LEU A 299 -24.08 2.16 21.63
CA LEU A 299 -22.70 2.60 21.50
C LEU A 299 -22.12 3.10 22.82
N HIS A 300 -20.88 2.75 23.10
CA HIS A 300 -20.06 3.28 24.18
C HIS A 300 -18.71 3.74 23.63
N THR A 301 -18.43 5.05 23.71
CA THR A 301 -17.10 5.58 23.37
C THR A 301 -16.10 5.15 24.43
N ILE A 302 -15.05 4.43 24.02
CA ILE A 302 -14.00 3.93 24.94
C ILE A 302 -12.67 4.67 24.77
N LEU A 303 -12.46 5.35 23.64
CA LEU A 303 -11.28 6.16 23.39
C LEU A 303 -11.61 7.26 22.39
N THR A 304 -10.98 8.43 22.56
CA THR A 304 -10.99 9.49 21.55
C THR A 304 -9.58 10.00 21.33
N GLU A 305 -9.19 10.07 20.07
CA GLU A 305 -7.96 10.72 19.61
C GLU A 305 -8.32 12.01 18.90
N GLN A 306 -7.61 13.09 19.19
CA GLN A 306 -7.80 14.38 18.55
C GLN A 306 -6.46 15.03 18.25
N ASP A 307 -6.39 15.69 17.10
CA ASP A 307 -5.24 16.46 16.71
C ASP A 307 -5.64 17.77 16.00
N SER A 308 -4.75 18.73 15.97
CA SER A 308 -4.95 19.98 15.21
C SER A 308 -4.76 19.82 13.70
N THR A 309 -4.11 18.74 13.28
CA THR A 309 -3.84 18.36 11.90
C THR A 309 -4.72 17.18 11.50
N TRP A 310 -4.26 15.95 11.63
CA TRP A 310 -5.04 14.74 11.38
C TRP A 310 -4.67 13.63 12.36
N VAL A 311 -5.54 12.64 12.45
CA VAL A 311 -5.33 11.40 13.22
C VAL A 311 -5.31 10.23 12.24
N GLU A 312 -4.30 9.35 12.38
CA GLU A 312 -4.21 8.13 11.56
C GLU A 312 -5.20 7.06 12.03
N VAL A 313 -5.69 6.26 11.09
CA VAL A 313 -6.50 5.08 11.39
C VAL A 313 -5.61 3.98 11.94
N VAL A 314 -6.05 3.29 13.00
CA VAL A 314 -5.28 2.21 13.62
C VAL A 314 -5.66 0.86 13.01
N ASN A 315 -4.71 0.24 12.31
CA ASN A 315 -4.89 -1.08 11.69
C ASN A 315 -4.70 -2.25 12.67
N ASP A 316 -3.90 -2.04 13.72
CA ASP A 316 -3.31 -3.10 14.54
C ASP A 316 -3.94 -3.19 15.94
N LEU A 317 -5.25 -2.91 16.04
CA LEU A 317 -5.98 -3.15 17.28
C LEU A 317 -6.04 -4.67 17.53
N THR A 318 -5.34 -5.13 18.54
CA THR A 318 -5.35 -6.56 18.94
C THR A 318 -5.78 -6.70 20.38
N TRP A 319 -6.83 -7.49 20.61
CA TRP A 319 -7.31 -7.82 21.95
C TRP A 319 -6.35 -8.77 22.66
N VAL A 320 -6.00 -8.44 23.90
CA VAL A 320 -5.09 -9.20 24.77
C VAL A 320 -5.70 -9.39 26.17
N ASN A 321 -5.04 -10.17 27.03
CA ASN A 321 -5.52 -10.44 28.38
C ASN A 321 -6.97 -10.98 28.39
N LYS A 322 -7.27 -11.94 27.52
CA LYS A 322 -8.63 -12.49 27.34
C LYS A 322 -9.69 -11.43 27.03
N GLY A 323 -9.34 -10.45 26.21
CA GLY A 323 -10.23 -9.37 25.80
C GLY A 323 -10.44 -8.26 26.85
N GLN A 324 -9.65 -8.21 27.92
CA GLN A 324 -9.73 -7.15 28.94
C GLN A 324 -8.93 -5.90 28.57
N SER A 325 -8.05 -6.01 27.60
CA SER A 325 -7.23 -4.90 27.10
C SER A 325 -6.99 -5.08 25.59
N PHE A 326 -6.54 -4.03 24.94
CA PHE A 326 -6.13 -4.08 23.53
C PHE A 326 -4.89 -3.23 23.30
N THR A 327 -4.13 -3.55 22.25
CA THR A 327 -3.05 -2.72 21.76
C THR A 327 -3.61 -1.61 20.87
N TRP A 328 -3.03 -0.42 21.00
CA TRP A 328 -3.47 0.76 20.27
C TRP A 328 -2.27 1.58 19.82
N VAL A 329 -2.18 1.90 18.53
CA VAL A 329 -1.16 2.79 17.99
C VAL A 329 -1.66 4.23 18.11
N SER A 330 -0.84 5.13 18.63
CA SER A 330 -1.20 6.53 18.82
C SER A 330 0.02 7.43 18.78
N GLU A 331 -0.18 8.63 18.27
CA GLU A 331 0.84 9.67 18.18
C GLU A 331 0.68 10.76 19.26
N ARG A 332 -0.09 10.47 20.30
CA ARG A 332 -0.44 11.43 21.38
C ARG A 332 0.75 12.04 22.13
N ASP A 333 1.92 11.41 22.06
CA ASP A 333 3.17 11.90 22.66
C ASP A 333 4.17 12.45 21.63
N GLY A 334 3.75 12.59 20.36
CA GLY A 334 4.55 13.14 19.27
C GLY A 334 5.31 12.12 18.43
N TRP A 335 5.18 10.84 18.75
CA TRP A 335 5.73 9.71 18.01
C TRP A 335 4.66 8.64 17.81
N GLU A 336 4.79 7.85 16.78
CA GLU A 336 3.91 6.69 16.55
C GLU A 336 4.30 5.56 17.50
N HIS A 337 3.54 5.41 18.58
CA HIS A 337 3.84 4.45 19.63
C HIS A 337 2.67 3.50 19.90
N VAL A 338 2.99 2.31 20.46
CA VAL A 338 2.01 1.34 20.90
C VAL A 338 1.67 1.55 22.36
N TYR A 339 0.37 1.58 22.65
CA TYR A 339 -0.20 1.66 23.98
C TYR A 339 -1.00 0.41 24.31
N LEU A 340 -1.02 0.02 25.57
CA LEU A 340 -1.99 -0.93 26.11
C LEU A 340 -3.15 -0.16 26.71
N VAL A 341 -4.35 -0.41 26.20
CA VAL A 341 -5.58 0.26 26.62
C VAL A 341 -6.50 -0.77 27.27
N SER A 342 -7.08 -0.42 28.45
CA SER A 342 -8.12 -1.27 29.06
C SER A 342 -9.40 -1.25 28.22
N ARG A 343 -10.18 -2.36 28.27
CA ARG A 343 -11.42 -2.51 27.46
C ARG A 343 -12.39 -1.31 27.58
N ASN A 344 -12.46 -0.71 28.75
CA ASN A 344 -13.31 0.46 29.00
C ASN A 344 -12.63 1.81 28.76
N GLY A 345 -11.41 1.81 28.20
CA GLY A 345 -10.64 3.03 27.89
C GLY A 345 -10.05 3.79 29.11
N GLN A 346 -10.30 3.35 30.34
CA GLN A 346 -9.91 4.11 31.53
C GLN A 346 -8.39 4.05 31.86
N SER A 347 -7.70 3.08 31.32
CA SER A 347 -6.24 2.94 31.48
C SER A 347 -5.57 2.91 30.12
N VAL A 348 -4.61 3.80 29.92
CA VAL A 348 -3.79 3.90 28.70
C VAL A 348 -2.33 3.89 29.12
N LYS A 349 -1.58 2.88 28.74
CA LYS A 349 -0.19 2.68 29.13
C LYS A 349 0.72 2.60 27.91
N LEU A 350 1.73 3.46 27.84
CA LEU A 350 2.76 3.43 26.80
C LEU A 350 3.62 2.17 26.92
N LEU A 351 3.77 1.42 25.81
CA LEU A 351 4.58 0.19 25.73
C LEU A 351 5.93 0.41 25.03
N THR A 352 6.03 1.37 24.11
CA THR A 352 7.20 1.56 23.23
C THR A 352 7.79 2.97 23.37
N PRO A 353 8.24 3.39 24.56
CA PRO A 353 8.74 4.75 24.78
C PRO A 353 10.05 5.01 24.04
N GLY A 354 10.22 6.21 23.48
CA GLY A 354 11.47 6.63 22.82
C GLY A 354 11.25 7.77 21.83
N ALA A 355 12.33 8.25 21.21
CA ALA A 355 12.27 9.25 20.15
C ALA A 355 12.33 8.56 18.77
N PHE A 356 11.35 7.73 18.47
CA PHE A 356 11.25 6.98 17.20
C PHE A 356 9.80 6.58 16.93
N ASP A 357 9.47 6.34 15.68
CA ASP A 357 8.18 5.78 15.28
C ASP A 357 8.22 4.24 15.28
N VAL A 358 7.19 3.62 15.81
CA VAL A 358 6.84 2.23 15.51
C VAL A 358 6.27 2.20 14.10
N LEU A 359 6.94 1.46 13.22
CA LEU A 359 6.63 1.46 11.78
C LEU A 359 5.60 0.39 11.38
N ASP A 360 5.45 -0.61 12.24
CA ASP A 360 4.51 -1.72 12.06
C ASP A 360 4.39 -2.52 13.35
N VAL A 361 3.19 -2.97 13.70
CA VAL A 361 2.94 -3.92 14.79
C VAL A 361 2.85 -5.31 14.20
N VAL A 362 3.90 -6.12 14.35
CA VAL A 362 3.98 -7.43 13.70
C VAL A 362 3.02 -8.43 14.33
N THR A 363 2.99 -8.53 15.65
CA THR A 363 2.07 -9.42 16.40
C THR A 363 2.13 -9.19 17.91
N THR A 364 1.14 -9.72 18.60
CA THR A 364 1.15 -9.88 20.06
C THR A 364 1.19 -11.36 20.44
N ASP A 365 2.10 -11.73 21.32
CA ASP A 365 2.10 -13.02 22.02
C ASP A 365 1.46 -12.83 23.40
N ASP A 366 0.12 -12.94 23.45
CA ASP A 366 -0.64 -12.75 24.70
C ASP A 366 -0.24 -13.79 25.78
N LYS A 367 0.07 -15.03 25.38
CA LYS A 367 0.48 -16.10 26.28
C LYS A 367 1.88 -15.86 26.87
N GLY A 368 2.84 -15.44 26.03
CA GLY A 368 4.21 -15.12 26.46
C GLY A 368 4.32 -13.71 27.05
N GLY A 369 3.33 -12.86 26.84
CA GLY A 369 3.26 -11.48 27.32
C GLY A 369 4.19 -10.53 26.55
N TRP A 370 4.31 -10.71 25.22
CA TRP A 370 5.17 -9.89 24.36
C TRP A 370 4.41 -9.20 23.24
N LEU A 371 4.84 -7.98 22.94
CA LEU A 371 4.53 -7.23 21.72
C LEU A 371 5.75 -7.27 20.82
N TYR A 372 5.56 -7.64 19.54
CA TYR A 372 6.59 -7.56 18.49
C TYR A 372 6.25 -6.46 17.49
N TYR A 373 7.22 -5.60 17.17
CA TYR A 373 7.02 -4.45 16.30
C TYR A 373 8.28 -4.11 15.51
N LEU A 374 8.11 -3.43 14.39
CA LEU A 374 9.21 -2.89 13.59
C LEU A 374 9.52 -1.45 14.00
N ALA A 375 10.77 -1.17 14.25
CA ALA A 375 11.28 0.17 14.52
C ALA A 375 12.75 0.29 14.15
N SER A 376 13.24 1.51 14.06
CA SER A 376 14.66 1.80 13.85
C SER A 376 15.05 3.10 14.58
N PRO A 377 15.22 3.06 15.90
CA PRO A 377 15.49 4.24 16.73
C PRO A 377 16.68 5.09 16.28
N ASP A 378 17.76 4.42 15.82
CA ASP A 378 19.01 5.07 15.46
C ASP A 378 19.09 5.48 13.99
N ASN A 379 18.35 4.80 13.11
CA ASN A 379 18.42 5.02 11.66
C ASN A 379 17.07 4.84 10.97
N PRO A 380 16.30 5.91 10.70
CA PRO A 380 14.97 5.82 10.12
C PRO A 380 14.95 5.30 8.68
N THR A 381 16.10 5.05 8.04
CA THR A 381 16.15 4.42 6.71
C THR A 381 16.14 2.89 6.76
N GLN A 382 16.19 2.29 7.93
CA GLN A 382 16.24 0.84 8.15
C GLN A 382 15.04 0.35 8.97
N ARG A 383 14.86 -0.98 9.06
CA ARG A 383 13.76 -1.63 9.77
C ARG A 383 14.29 -2.85 10.52
N TYR A 384 14.03 -2.92 11.84
CA TYR A 384 14.43 -4.01 12.71
C TYR A 384 13.26 -4.49 13.54
N LEU A 385 13.16 -5.80 13.81
CA LEU A 385 12.20 -6.36 14.74
C LEU A 385 12.66 -6.10 16.17
N TRP A 386 11.77 -5.52 16.95
CA TRP A 386 11.89 -5.31 18.39
C TRP A 386 10.77 -6.05 19.10
N ARG A 387 10.96 -6.32 20.38
CA ARG A 387 9.90 -6.76 21.26
C ARG A 387 9.92 -6.02 22.60
N THR A 388 8.75 -5.86 23.19
CA THR A 388 8.59 -5.32 24.54
C THR A 388 7.52 -6.09 25.30
N ARG A 389 7.52 -5.98 26.63
CA ARG A 389 6.53 -6.66 27.47
C ARG A 389 5.18 -5.95 27.36
N LEU A 390 4.10 -6.73 27.22
CA LEU A 390 2.71 -6.23 27.26
C LEU A 390 2.35 -5.61 28.61
N ASP A 391 2.98 -6.04 29.71
CA ASP A 391 2.81 -5.43 31.02
C ASP A 391 3.61 -4.11 31.18
N GLY A 392 4.36 -3.70 30.14
CA GLY A 392 5.16 -2.47 30.07
C GLY A 392 6.30 -2.42 31.10
N LYS A 393 6.77 -3.60 31.55
CA LYS A 393 7.95 -3.70 32.44
C LYS A 393 9.18 -4.12 31.67
N GLY A 394 10.34 -3.66 32.12
CA GLY A 394 11.62 -3.98 31.48
C GLY A 394 11.95 -3.03 30.32
N LYS A 395 12.96 -3.41 29.56
CA LYS A 395 13.42 -2.66 28.38
C LYS A 395 12.98 -3.40 27.12
N ALA A 396 12.76 -2.66 26.05
CA ALA A 396 12.60 -3.23 24.73
C ALA A 396 13.89 -3.94 24.29
N GLU A 397 13.73 -5.03 23.54
CA GLU A 397 14.84 -5.87 23.05
C GLU A 397 14.80 -5.88 21.53
N GLN A 398 15.93 -5.61 20.88
CA GLN A 398 16.09 -5.81 19.45
C GLN A 398 16.25 -7.31 19.18
N VAL A 399 15.36 -7.86 18.33
CA VAL A 399 15.37 -9.28 17.94
C VAL A 399 16.17 -9.50 16.65
N THR A 400 16.03 -8.61 15.69
CA THR A 400 16.86 -8.65 14.46
C THR A 400 18.32 -8.41 14.82
N PRO A 401 19.27 -9.29 14.41
CA PRO A 401 20.69 -9.04 14.59
C PRO A 401 21.14 -7.73 13.95
N SER A 402 21.98 -6.95 14.63
CA SER A 402 22.52 -5.68 14.11
C SER A 402 23.34 -5.83 12.82
N SER A 403 23.86 -7.03 12.54
CA SER A 403 24.54 -7.35 11.30
C SER A 403 23.65 -7.37 10.05
N LEU A 404 22.33 -7.42 10.22
CA LEU A 404 21.33 -7.39 9.14
C LEU A 404 20.84 -5.96 8.90
N ALA A 405 21.80 -5.03 8.69
CA ALA A 405 21.48 -3.64 8.38
C ALA A 405 20.73 -3.54 7.05
N GLY A 406 19.54 -2.95 7.08
CA GLY A 406 18.62 -2.86 5.94
C GLY A 406 17.15 -2.95 6.37
N VAL A 407 16.32 -3.43 5.49
CA VAL A 407 14.90 -3.67 5.76
C VAL A 407 14.68 -5.14 6.08
N ASN A 408 14.08 -5.38 7.23
CA ASN A 408 13.71 -6.68 7.74
C ASN A 408 12.19 -6.72 7.93
N VAL A 409 11.51 -7.68 7.28
CA VAL A 409 10.05 -7.88 7.35
C VAL A 409 9.77 -9.27 7.89
N TYR A 410 8.74 -9.40 8.73
CA TYR A 410 8.43 -10.65 9.40
C TYR A 410 6.97 -11.05 9.23
N ASN A 411 6.73 -12.32 8.91
CA ASN A 411 5.43 -12.97 9.02
C ASN A 411 5.55 -14.06 10.09
N MET A 412 5.08 -13.74 11.30
CA MET A 412 5.26 -14.61 12.47
C MET A 412 4.23 -15.73 12.51
N SER A 413 4.64 -16.87 13.07
CA SER A 413 3.74 -17.96 13.40
C SER A 413 2.79 -17.55 14.53
N PRO A 414 1.58 -18.17 14.62
CA PRO A 414 0.60 -17.82 15.65
C PRO A 414 1.09 -17.99 17.10
N ASP A 415 2.07 -18.89 17.32
CA ASP A 415 2.71 -19.11 18.63
C ASP A 415 3.90 -18.17 18.90
N ALA A 416 4.21 -17.27 17.95
CA ALA A 416 5.33 -16.33 18.00
C ALA A 416 6.73 -16.98 18.17
N ILE A 417 6.85 -18.30 17.86
CA ILE A 417 8.13 -19.04 17.97
C ILE A 417 8.93 -18.95 16.67
N HIS A 418 8.25 -18.92 15.52
CA HIS A 418 8.88 -18.87 14.21
C HIS A 418 8.41 -17.66 13.41
N ALA A 419 9.22 -17.27 12.42
CA ALA A 419 8.80 -16.27 11.44
C ALA A 419 9.43 -16.53 10.07
N TRP A 420 8.70 -16.21 9.01
CA TRP A 420 9.28 -15.90 7.73
C TRP A 420 9.92 -14.53 7.83
N HIS A 421 11.23 -14.49 7.64
CA HIS A 421 12.02 -13.27 7.66
C HIS A 421 12.48 -12.94 6.25
N THR A 422 12.07 -11.80 5.74
CA THR A 422 12.56 -11.24 4.47
C THR A 422 13.53 -10.13 4.76
N TYR A 423 14.75 -10.26 4.26
CA TYR A 423 15.81 -9.25 4.41
C TYR A 423 16.26 -8.74 3.06
N SER A 424 16.44 -7.44 2.93
CA SER A 424 17.14 -6.78 1.82
C SER A 424 17.83 -5.49 2.27
N ASN A 425 18.77 -5.02 1.47
CA ASN A 425 19.25 -3.64 1.54
C ASN A 425 19.31 -3.04 0.12
N ILE A 426 19.65 -1.78 0.00
CA ILE A 426 19.58 -1.06 -1.28
C ILE A 426 20.40 -1.71 -2.40
N THR A 427 21.45 -2.46 -2.07
CA THR A 427 22.33 -3.14 -3.04
C THR A 427 22.14 -4.65 -3.12
N THR A 428 21.35 -5.22 -2.20
CA THR A 428 21.20 -6.68 -2.03
C THR A 428 19.74 -7.09 -2.24
N PRO A 429 19.46 -7.96 -3.23
CA PRO A 429 18.12 -8.53 -3.43
C PRO A 429 17.61 -9.28 -2.21
N PRO A 430 16.27 -9.41 -2.05
CA PRO A 430 15.68 -10.08 -0.90
C PRO A 430 16.16 -11.52 -0.70
N THR A 431 16.41 -11.90 0.54
CA THR A 431 16.49 -13.30 0.98
C THR A 431 15.29 -13.61 1.87
N ILE A 432 14.86 -14.87 1.88
CA ILE A 432 13.76 -15.31 2.75
C ILE A 432 14.24 -16.51 3.56
N ASP A 433 14.22 -16.34 4.88
CA ASP A 433 14.60 -17.33 5.85
C ASP A 433 13.40 -17.68 6.76
N LEU A 434 13.28 -18.95 7.14
CA LEU A 434 12.53 -19.36 8.30
C LEU A 434 13.44 -19.23 9.52
N VAL A 435 13.07 -18.38 10.47
CA VAL A 435 13.87 -18.13 11.67
C VAL A 435 13.10 -18.52 12.93
N ARG A 436 13.84 -18.89 13.98
CA ARG A 436 13.30 -19.11 15.33
C ARG A 436 13.50 -17.87 16.16
N LEU A 437 12.44 -17.43 16.82
CA LEU A 437 12.43 -16.25 17.68
C LEU A 437 12.49 -16.62 19.18
N PRO A 438 13.03 -15.78 20.05
CA PRO A 438 13.62 -14.48 19.74
C PRO A 438 15.10 -14.54 19.36
N THR A 439 15.71 -15.73 19.29
CA THR A 439 17.14 -15.89 19.04
C THR A 439 17.57 -15.50 17.63
N HIS A 440 16.61 -15.39 16.71
CA HIS A 440 16.81 -15.16 15.28
C HIS A 440 17.68 -16.24 14.61
N ALA A 441 17.68 -17.46 15.17
CA ALA A 441 18.42 -18.56 14.59
C ALA A 441 17.75 -19.04 13.29
N SER A 442 18.50 -19.13 12.19
CA SER A 442 17.99 -19.64 10.92
C SER A 442 17.66 -21.13 11.05
N VAL A 443 16.42 -21.49 10.75
CA VAL A 443 15.95 -22.87 10.62
C VAL A 443 16.17 -23.35 9.21
N ARG A 444 15.88 -22.48 8.21
CA ARG A 444 16.01 -22.81 6.79
C ARG A 444 15.92 -21.55 5.93
N THR A 445 16.79 -21.46 4.93
CA THR A 445 16.69 -20.45 3.86
C THR A 445 15.89 -21.02 2.70
N VAL A 446 14.92 -20.27 2.20
CA VAL A 446 14.03 -20.68 1.09
C VAL A 446 14.21 -19.83 -0.16
N VAL A 447 14.66 -18.60 -0.03
CA VAL A 447 15.02 -17.72 -1.14
C VAL A 447 16.41 -17.14 -0.89
N THR A 448 17.33 -17.40 -1.80
CA THR A 448 18.69 -16.85 -1.74
C THR A 448 18.96 -15.81 -2.82
N ASN A 449 18.19 -15.83 -3.91
CA ASN A 449 18.39 -15.01 -5.10
C ASN A 449 19.82 -15.11 -5.68
N GLU A 450 20.48 -16.28 -5.58
CA GLU A 450 21.87 -16.46 -6.02
C GLU A 450 22.07 -16.16 -7.51
N LYS A 451 21.11 -16.55 -8.35
CA LYS A 451 21.17 -16.26 -9.80
C LYS A 451 21.14 -14.76 -10.05
N LEU A 452 20.23 -14.06 -9.38
CA LEU A 452 20.11 -12.60 -9.49
C LEU A 452 21.37 -11.92 -8.91
N LYS A 453 21.85 -12.33 -7.75
CA LYS A 453 23.10 -11.82 -7.15
C LYS A 453 24.30 -12.02 -8.05
N ALA A 454 24.47 -13.22 -8.62
CA ALA A 454 25.55 -13.52 -9.57
C ALA A 454 25.48 -12.61 -10.80
N LYS A 455 24.27 -12.40 -11.35
CA LYS A 455 24.06 -11.49 -12.49
C LYS A 455 24.38 -10.04 -12.12
N LEU A 456 23.93 -9.57 -10.96
CA LEU A 456 24.24 -8.24 -10.44
C LEU A 456 25.75 -8.03 -10.24
N ALA A 457 26.49 -9.06 -9.83
CA ALA A 457 27.94 -9.01 -9.66
C ALA A 457 28.70 -8.81 -10.98
N THR A 458 28.10 -9.17 -12.13
CA THR A 458 28.69 -8.92 -13.45
C THR A 458 28.52 -7.49 -13.94
N LEU A 459 27.66 -6.70 -13.29
CA LEU A 459 27.38 -5.34 -13.69
C LEU A 459 28.46 -4.38 -13.15
N LYS A 460 28.84 -3.42 -13.97
CA LYS A 460 29.60 -2.27 -13.50
C LYS A 460 28.66 -1.38 -12.68
N ARG A 461 28.68 -1.54 -11.37
CA ARG A 461 27.91 -0.71 -10.42
C ARG A 461 28.87 0.16 -9.64
N GLY A 462 28.53 1.43 -9.49
CA GLY A 462 29.21 2.36 -8.60
C GLY A 462 28.74 2.22 -7.15
N SER A 463 29.16 3.14 -6.31
CA SER A 463 28.70 3.20 -4.91
C SER A 463 27.26 3.71 -4.81
N THR A 464 26.54 3.20 -3.80
CA THR A 464 25.32 3.80 -3.28
C THR A 464 25.56 4.15 -1.83
N GLU A 465 25.44 5.42 -1.49
CA GLU A 465 25.80 5.96 -0.19
C GLU A 465 24.61 6.69 0.43
N PHE A 466 24.28 6.36 1.68
CA PHE A 466 23.33 7.17 2.46
C PHE A 466 24.05 8.41 2.97
N VAL A 467 23.37 9.56 2.87
CA VAL A 467 23.92 10.87 3.22
C VAL A 467 22.94 11.67 4.08
N LYS A 468 23.51 12.52 4.93
CA LYS A 468 22.77 13.57 5.64
C LYS A 468 22.97 14.87 4.89
N VAL A 469 21.88 15.53 4.51
CA VAL A 469 21.89 16.77 3.73
C VAL A 469 21.40 17.91 4.61
N PRO A 470 22.33 18.71 5.18
CA PRO A 470 21.93 19.93 5.89
C PRO A 470 21.45 20.95 4.85
N ILE A 471 20.31 21.59 5.14
CA ILE A 471 19.73 22.66 4.34
C ILE A 471 19.77 23.98 5.09
N ASP A 472 19.60 25.09 4.37
CA ASP A 472 19.84 26.45 4.93
C ASP A 472 18.87 26.80 6.06
N SER A 473 17.71 26.15 6.15
CA SER A 473 16.78 26.26 7.29
C SER A 473 17.28 25.62 8.61
N GLY A 474 18.47 25.00 8.62
CA GLY A 474 19.01 24.27 9.78
C GLY A 474 18.45 22.86 9.94
N ILE A 475 17.63 22.40 9.01
CA ILE A 475 17.08 21.04 8.94
C ILE A 475 18.13 20.11 8.31
N VAL A 476 18.16 18.86 8.76
CA VAL A 476 18.99 17.81 8.16
C VAL A 476 18.09 16.74 7.53
N LEU A 477 18.16 16.63 6.22
CA LEU A 477 17.39 15.65 5.44
C LEU A 477 18.16 14.34 5.28
N ASN A 478 17.44 13.21 5.20
CA ASN A 478 18.03 11.94 4.79
C ASN A 478 18.06 11.86 3.28
N GLY A 479 19.14 11.31 2.72
CA GLY A 479 19.26 11.08 1.30
C GLY A 479 20.10 9.85 0.99
N TYR A 480 20.08 9.44 -0.26
CA TYR A 480 21.09 8.55 -0.83
C TYR A 480 21.60 9.09 -2.15
N VAL A 481 22.83 8.69 -2.52
CA VAL A 481 23.47 9.08 -3.76
C VAL A 481 24.10 7.85 -4.42
N MET A 482 23.78 7.63 -5.69
CA MET A 482 24.37 6.59 -6.55
C MET A 482 25.36 7.25 -7.49
N LYS A 483 26.61 6.76 -7.49
CA LYS A 483 27.71 7.28 -8.33
C LYS A 483 28.04 6.30 -9.46
N PRO A 484 28.61 6.76 -10.58
CA PRO A 484 29.17 5.88 -11.62
C PRO A 484 30.24 4.89 -11.08
N ALA A 485 30.40 3.75 -11.72
CA ALA A 485 31.43 2.78 -11.34
C ALA A 485 32.87 3.28 -11.56
N ASP A 486 33.04 4.19 -12.51
CA ASP A 486 34.29 4.89 -12.86
C ASP A 486 34.27 6.34 -12.35
N PHE A 487 33.61 6.56 -11.19
CA PHE A 487 33.48 7.87 -10.58
C PHE A 487 34.87 8.50 -10.35
N ASP A 488 35.03 9.70 -10.88
CA ASP A 488 36.24 10.52 -10.72
C ASP A 488 35.84 11.85 -10.03
N PRO A 489 36.29 12.10 -8.80
CA PRO A 489 35.92 13.30 -8.05
C PRO A 489 36.43 14.61 -8.69
N ALA A 490 37.31 14.54 -9.68
CA ALA A 490 37.81 15.69 -10.45
C ALA A 490 36.89 16.07 -11.61
N LYS A 491 35.95 15.20 -11.98
CA LYS A 491 34.98 15.46 -13.05
C LYS A 491 33.68 16.02 -12.47
N LYS A 492 32.90 16.69 -13.33
CA LYS A 492 31.57 17.17 -13.02
C LYS A 492 30.50 16.33 -13.72
N TYR A 493 29.52 15.85 -12.96
CA TYR A 493 28.46 14.98 -13.43
C TYR A 493 27.10 15.68 -13.36
N PRO A 494 26.21 15.47 -14.33
CA PRO A 494 24.79 15.80 -14.18
C PRO A 494 24.19 14.95 -13.08
N ILE A 495 23.22 15.51 -12.34
CA ILE A 495 22.53 14.79 -11.27
C ILE A 495 21.04 14.73 -11.55
N LEU A 496 20.43 13.55 -11.32
CA LEU A 496 19.01 13.32 -11.40
C LEU A 496 18.48 12.97 -10.02
N PHE A 497 17.57 13.80 -9.51
CA PHE A 497 16.85 13.51 -8.28
C PHE A 497 15.61 12.66 -8.57
N GLN A 498 15.40 11.60 -7.78
CA GLN A 498 14.15 10.85 -7.72
C GLN A 498 13.38 11.30 -6.48
N VAL A 499 12.12 11.64 -6.63
CA VAL A 499 11.26 12.12 -5.54
C VAL A 499 9.90 11.42 -5.54
N TYR A 500 9.39 11.12 -4.36
CA TYR A 500 7.97 10.98 -4.10
C TYR A 500 7.51 12.14 -3.22
N GLY A 501 7.99 12.22 -1.96
CA GLY A 501 7.89 13.36 -1.07
C GLY A 501 6.54 13.54 -0.39
N GLY A 502 5.58 12.65 -0.63
CA GLY A 502 4.22 12.75 -0.09
C GLY A 502 4.12 12.41 1.40
N PRO A 503 3.00 12.78 2.04
CA PRO A 503 2.76 12.56 3.47
C PRO A 503 3.01 11.12 3.90
N GLY A 504 3.75 10.94 4.99
CA GLY A 504 4.04 9.63 5.58
C GLY A 504 4.90 8.67 4.73
N SER A 505 5.22 9.02 3.47
CA SER A 505 6.04 8.20 2.58
C SER A 505 7.52 8.27 2.91
N GLN A 506 8.30 7.30 2.45
CA GLN A 506 9.77 7.36 2.42
C GLN A 506 10.30 6.84 1.10
N THR A 507 11.22 7.59 0.49
CA THR A 507 12.00 7.17 -0.69
C THR A 507 13.39 6.72 -0.27
N VAL A 508 13.91 7.30 0.79
CA VAL A 508 15.24 7.02 1.33
C VAL A 508 15.15 5.89 2.34
N VAL A 509 15.08 4.67 1.82
CA VAL A 509 14.99 3.43 2.60
C VAL A 509 16.07 2.46 2.14
N ASP A 510 16.74 1.82 3.07
CA ASP A 510 17.80 0.83 2.79
C ASP A 510 17.18 -0.53 2.42
N SER A 511 16.48 -0.55 1.28
CA SER A 511 15.81 -1.73 0.73
C SER A 511 16.11 -1.92 -0.75
N TRP A 512 15.93 -3.14 -1.25
CA TRP A 512 16.11 -3.45 -2.66
C TRP A 512 15.06 -2.76 -3.53
N GLY A 513 15.50 -1.85 -4.40
CA GLY A 513 14.63 -1.06 -5.27
C GLY A 513 14.21 -1.74 -6.58
N GLY A 514 14.55 -3.02 -6.80
CA GLY A 514 14.12 -3.79 -7.98
C GLY A 514 14.49 -3.14 -9.32
N ALA A 515 13.52 -3.11 -10.23
CA ALA A 515 13.70 -2.57 -11.58
C ALA A 515 14.06 -1.07 -11.57
N GLN A 516 13.53 -0.29 -10.63
CA GLN A 516 13.85 1.14 -10.51
C GLN A 516 15.32 1.34 -10.12
N TYR A 517 15.82 0.59 -9.14
CA TYR A 517 17.26 0.62 -8.78
C TYR A 517 18.14 0.24 -9.97
N LEU A 518 17.75 -0.75 -10.76
CA LEU A 518 18.49 -1.16 -11.97
C LEU A 518 18.47 -0.07 -13.04
N TRP A 519 17.34 0.63 -13.21
CA TRP A 519 17.28 1.75 -14.13
C TRP A 519 18.16 2.93 -13.67
N HIS A 520 18.14 3.25 -12.39
CA HIS A 520 19.05 4.24 -11.81
C HIS A 520 20.53 3.80 -12.00
N THR A 521 20.83 2.51 -11.79
CA THR A 521 22.16 1.96 -12.07
C THR A 521 22.54 2.10 -13.54
N MET A 522 21.59 1.87 -14.46
CA MET A 522 21.82 2.09 -15.90
C MET A 522 22.14 3.57 -16.20
N LEU A 523 21.44 4.51 -15.57
CA LEU A 523 21.74 5.93 -15.73
C LEU A 523 23.13 6.28 -15.18
N THR A 524 23.55 5.69 -14.05
CA THR A 524 24.91 5.92 -13.53
C THR A 524 25.97 5.36 -14.49
N GLN A 525 25.70 4.24 -15.19
CA GLN A 525 26.59 3.71 -16.25
C GLN A 525 26.68 4.64 -17.46
N GLN A 526 25.73 5.56 -17.64
CA GLN A 526 25.74 6.58 -18.69
C GLN A 526 26.37 7.91 -18.23
N GLY A 527 26.84 7.97 -16.98
CA GLY A 527 27.54 9.14 -16.45
C GLY A 527 26.68 10.11 -15.66
N TYR A 528 25.50 9.68 -15.17
CA TYR A 528 24.72 10.45 -14.20
C TYR A 528 25.15 10.14 -12.77
N ILE A 529 24.94 11.09 -11.88
CA ILE A 529 24.69 10.81 -10.47
C ILE A 529 23.18 10.73 -10.30
N VAL A 530 22.69 9.76 -9.52
CA VAL A 530 21.27 9.67 -9.14
C VAL A 530 21.18 9.84 -7.64
N ALA A 531 20.28 10.70 -7.18
CA ALA A 531 20.04 10.97 -5.77
C ALA A 531 18.56 10.92 -5.42
N SER A 532 18.27 10.69 -4.16
CA SER A 532 16.95 10.92 -3.57
C SER A 532 17.11 11.54 -2.19
N VAL A 533 16.17 12.39 -1.81
CA VAL A 533 16.13 13.04 -0.49
C VAL A 533 14.70 13.01 0.01
N ASP A 534 14.49 12.66 1.27
CA ASP A 534 13.20 12.76 1.94
C ASP A 534 13.06 14.13 2.61
N ASN A 535 12.07 14.90 2.14
CA ASN A 535 11.69 16.20 2.69
C ASN A 535 10.90 16.08 3.99
N ARG A 536 10.64 17.17 4.67
CA ARG A 536 9.61 17.22 5.73
C ARG A 536 8.25 16.83 5.15
N GLY A 537 7.40 16.28 6.00
CA GLY A 537 6.14 15.62 5.61
C GLY A 537 6.27 14.11 5.42
N THR A 538 7.48 13.58 5.15
CA THR A 538 7.73 12.14 5.02
C THR A 538 7.70 11.40 6.37
N GLY A 539 7.62 10.07 6.35
CA GLY A 539 7.45 9.24 7.55
C GLY A 539 8.71 8.94 8.35
N ALA A 540 8.54 8.22 9.45
CA ALA A 540 9.59 7.67 10.32
C ALA A 540 10.46 8.70 11.03
N ARG A 541 9.95 9.90 11.26
CA ARG A 541 10.65 11.00 11.95
C ARG A 541 9.76 11.76 12.94
N GLY A 542 8.70 11.11 13.40
CA GLY A 542 7.74 11.63 14.35
C GLY A 542 6.71 12.59 13.75
N LYS A 543 5.69 12.87 14.58
CA LYS A 543 4.51 13.64 14.16
C LYS A 543 4.85 15.05 13.72
N ALA A 544 5.64 15.79 14.50
CA ALA A 544 6.02 17.17 14.18
C ALA A 544 6.74 17.32 12.83
N TRP A 545 7.45 16.28 12.39
CA TRP A 545 8.10 16.26 11.08
C TRP A 545 7.08 16.13 9.93
N ARG A 546 6.00 15.36 10.15
CA ARG A 546 4.95 15.15 9.14
C ARG A 546 3.98 16.31 9.07
N ASP A 547 3.58 16.87 10.20
CA ASP A 547 2.48 17.82 10.29
C ASP A 547 2.77 19.19 9.67
N VAL A 548 4.03 19.53 9.40
CA VAL A 548 4.40 20.83 8.82
C VAL A 548 3.79 21.10 7.45
N ILE A 549 3.32 20.05 6.76
CA ILE A 549 2.71 20.14 5.44
C ILE A 549 1.20 20.40 5.49
N TYR A 550 0.59 20.29 6.68
CA TYR A 550 -0.86 20.41 6.83
C TYR A 550 -1.36 21.76 6.32
N GLY A 551 -2.39 21.71 5.49
CA GLY A 551 -3.00 22.89 4.86
C GLY A 551 -2.18 23.51 3.73
N GLN A 552 -1.04 22.94 3.33
CA GLN A 552 -0.13 23.52 2.35
C GLN A 552 0.69 22.49 1.56
N LEU A 553 0.04 21.38 1.15
CA LEU A 553 0.69 20.33 0.36
C LEU A 553 1.46 20.89 -0.83
N GLY A 554 2.73 20.48 -0.98
CA GLY A 554 3.63 20.90 -2.07
C GLY A 554 4.36 22.22 -1.83
N VAL A 555 4.17 22.88 -0.67
CA VAL A 555 4.88 24.13 -0.36
C VAL A 555 6.20 23.82 0.34
N VAL A 556 6.14 23.28 1.57
CA VAL A 556 7.32 22.97 2.37
C VAL A 556 8.20 21.92 1.72
N GLU A 557 7.56 20.88 1.18
CA GLU A 557 8.24 19.77 0.52
C GLU A 557 9.06 20.23 -0.69
N THR A 558 8.53 21.15 -1.49
CA THR A 558 9.24 21.69 -2.66
C THR A 558 10.43 22.55 -2.25
N GLU A 559 10.30 23.38 -1.21
CA GLU A 559 11.40 24.17 -0.68
C GLU A 559 12.53 23.26 -0.14
N ASP A 560 12.19 22.23 0.64
CA ASP A 560 13.17 21.28 1.14
C ASP A 560 13.92 20.55 0.01
N GLN A 561 13.20 20.12 -1.05
CA GLN A 561 13.82 19.49 -2.22
C GLN A 561 14.75 20.45 -2.97
N ALA A 562 14.35 21.70 -3.13
CA ALA A 562 15.17 22.70 -3.81
C ALA A 562 16.43 23.05 -3.01
N GLU A 563 16.31 23.22 -1.69
CA GLU A 563 17.47 23.48 -0.82
C GLU A 563 18.42 22.28 -0.78
N ALA A 564 17.89 21.05 -0.73
CA ALA A 564 18.69 19.83 -0.83
C ALA A 564 19.45 19.76 -2.16
N ALA A 565 18.78 20.07 -3.27
CA ALA A 565 19.41 20.10 -4.58
C ALA A 565 20.51 21.19 -4.68
N LYS A 566 20.28 22.36 -4.08
CA LYS A 566 21.31 23.41 -3.96
C LYS A 566 22.49 22.95 -3.12
N ALA A 567 22.26 22.30 -1.97
CA ALA A 567 23.31 21.80 -1.07
C ALA A 567 24.17 20.74 -1.76
N ILE A 568 23.54 19.75 -2.41
CA ILE A 568 24.25 18.69 -3.18
C ILE A 568 24.89 19.28 -4.43
N GLY A 569 24.28 20.28 -5.07
CA GLY A 569 24.83 21.00 -6.23
C GLY A 569 26.17 21.71 -5.96
N ARG A 570 26.48 22.03 -4.68
CA ARG A 570 27.76 22.61 -4.26
C ARG A 570 28.90 21.59 -4.18
N TRP A 571 28.61 20.28 -4.27
CA TRP A 571 29.67 19.27 -4.25
C TRP A 571 30.57 19.40 -5.49
N SER A 572 31.90 19.27 -5.28
CA SER A 572 32.89 19.52 -6.33
C SER A 572 32.68 18.76 -7.62
N PHE A 573 32.09 17.57 -7.52
CA PHE A 573 31.85 16.65 -8.63
C PHE A 573 30.42 16.78 -9.24
N VAL A 574 29.58 17.69 -8.75
CA VAL A 574 28.24 17.92 -9.33
C VAL A 574 28.29 19.10 -10.28
N ASP A 575 27.69 18.93 -11.45
CA ASP A 575 27.44 20.04 -12.37
C ASP A 575 26.10 20.70 -12.00
N SER A 576 26.17 21.78 -11.25
CA SER A 576 25.00 22.54 -10.79
C SER A 576 24.16 23.14 -11.92
N THR A 577 24.65 23.17 -13.15
CA THR A 577 23.88 23.61 -14.33
C THR A 577 23.06 22.48 -14.97
N ARG A 578 23.24 21.24 -14.50
CA ARG A 578 22.60 20.05 -15.02
C ARG A 578 21.96 19.22 -13.88
N ILE A 579 21.03 19.84 -13.18
CA ILE A 579 20.19 19.21 -12.15
C ILE A 579 18.83 18.87 -12.74
N GLY A 580 18.44 17.60 -12.66
CA GLY A 580 17.12 17.13 -13.05
C GLY A 580 16.36 16.52 -11.90
N ILE A 581 15.04 16.39 -12.06
CA ILE A 581 14.14 15.74 -11.10
C ILE A 581 13.11 14.89 -11.84
N TRP A 582 12.73 13.75 -11.24
CA TRP A 582 11.65 12.93 -11.75
C TRP A 582 10.86 12.31 -10.62
N GLY A 583 9.58 12.08 -10.87
CA GLY A 583 8.72 11.37 -9.92
C GLY A 583 7.40 10.98 -10.53
N TRP A 584 6.67 10.13 -9.80
CA TRP A 584 5.39 9.54 -10.17
C TRP A 584 4.31 9.93 -9.17
N SER A 585 3.07 10.22 -9.65
CA SER A 585 1.96 10.56 -8.77
C SER A 585 2.25 11.83 -7.95
N TYR A 586 2.29 11.74 -6.62
CA TYR A 586 2.78 12.83 -5.78
C TYR A 586 4.19 13.28 -6.18
N GLY A 587 5.07 12.35 -6.55
CA GLY A 587 6.41 12.67 -7.06
C GLY A 587 6.38 13.43 -8.40
N GLY A 588 5.37 13.16 -9.24
CA GLY A 588 5.12 13.96 -10.45
C GLY A 588 4.68 15.39 -10.11
N PHE A 589 3.79 15.55 -9.14
CA PHE A 589 3.40 16.85 -8.59
C PHE A 589 4.60 17.60 -8.02
N MET A 590 5.46 16.93 -7.25
CA MET A 590 6.70 17.49 -6.73
C MET A 590 7.68 17.91 -7.84
N SER A 591 7.81 17.11 -8.89
CA SER A 591 8.68 17.41 -10.04
C SER A 591 8.22 18.64 -10.81
N LEU A 592 6.90 18.82 -10.96
CA LEU A 592 6.32 20.04 -11.56
C LEU A 592 6.60 21.27 -10.70
N ASN A 593 6.29 21.20 -9.39
CA ASN A 593 6.52 22.31 -8.46
C ASN A 593 8.01 22.68 -8.39
N ALA A 594 8.90 21.69 -8.30
CA ALA A 594 10.35 21.91 -8.29
C ALA A 594 10.80 22.69 -9.55
N LEU A 595 10.40 22.27 -10.73
CA LEU A 595 10.80 22.93 -11.99
C LEU A 595 10.20 24.32 -12.16
N PHE A 596 8.94 24.54 -11.73
CA PHE A 596 8.25 25.81 -11.93
C PHE A 596 8.62 26.86 -10.90
N ARG A 597 8.81 26.44 -9.63
CA ARG A 597 9.10 27.37 -8.53
C ARG A 597 10.60 27.66 -8.36
N HIS A 598 11.46 26.69 -8.77
CA HIS A 598 12.92 26.80 -8.66
C HIS A 598 13.63 26.58 -10.00
N PRO A 599 13.29 27.39 -11.04
CA PRO A 599 13.92 27.26 -12.35
C PRO A 599 15.41 27.61 -12.38
N GLU A 600 15.92 28.23 -11.30
CA GLU A 600 17.35 28.50 -11.09
C GLU A 600 18.10 27.22 -10.63
N VAL A 601 17.39 26.22 -10.11
CA VAL A 601 17.96 24.95 -9.62
C VAL A 601 17.80 23.85 -10.65
N TYR A 602 16.56 23.63 -11.11
CA TYR A 602 16.22 22.50 -11.95
C TYR A 602 16.19 22.86 -13.43
N ARG A 603 16.97 22.12 -14.21
CA ARG A 603 17.01 22.26 -15.66
C ARG A 603 15.97 21.40 -16.37
N THR A 604 15.69 20.21 -15.84
CA THR A 604 14.85 19.21 -16.50
C THR A 604 13.98 18.50 -15.49
N ALA A 605 12.68 18.32 -15.79
CA ALA A 605 11.81 17.49 -15.01
C ALA A 605 11.06 16.46 -15.87
N VAL A 606 10.83 15.29 -15.29
CA VAL A 606 9.91 14.27 -15.82
C VAL A 606 8.83 14.03 -14.76
N ALA A 607 7.59 14.37 -15.10
CA ALA A 607 6.41 14.23 -14.25
C ALA A 607 5.50 13.12 -14.79
N VAL A 608 5.39 12.01 -14.05
CA VAL A 608 4.57 10.86 -14.46
C VAL A 608 3.30 10.82 -13.63
N ALA A 609 2.15 10.78 -14.30
CA ALA A 609 0.82 10.76 -13.70
C ALA A 609 0.65 11.79 -12.56
N PRO A 610 0.99 13.08 -12.81
CA PRO A 610 1.08 14.07 -11.75
C PRO A 610 -0.30 14.57 -11.30
N VAL A 611 -0.47 14.78 -9.99
CA VAL A 611 -1.47 15.71 -9.48
C VAL A 611 -1.05 17.12 -9.90
N THR A 612 -2.00 17.97 -10.29
CA THR A 612 -1.72 19.37 -10.67
C THR A 612 -2.51 20.36 -9.84
N HIS A 613 -3.62 19.93 -9.28
CA HIS A 613 -4.36 20.68 -8.29
C HIS A 613 -5.15 19.73 -7.41
N TRP A 614 -5.02 19.85 -6.09
CA TRP A 614 -5.64 18.93 -5.12
C TRP A 614 -7.17 18.92 -5.17
N LYS A 615 -7.84 19.93 -5.68
CA LYS A 615 -9.29 19.91 -5.93
C LYS A 615 -9.73 18.84 -6.95
N TYR A 616 -8.83 18.32 -7.78
CA TYR A 616 -9.10 17.28 -8.76
C TYR A 616 -8.90 15.86 -8.20
N TYR A 617 -8.34 15.76 -7.00
CA TYR A 617 -8.09 14.50 -6.33
C TYR A 617 -9.23 14.17 -5.35
N ASP A 618 -9.25 12.93 -4.83
CA ASP A 618 -10.31 12.48 -3.92
C ASP A 618 -10.31 13.27 -2.60
N ASN A 619 -11.45 13.22 -1.94
CA ASN A 619 -11.69 14.01 -0.75
C ASN A 619 -11.10 13.38 0.53
N ILE A 620 -11.06 12.06 0.69
CA ILE A 620 -10.54 11.43 1.92
C ILE A 620 -9.05 11.75 2.07
N TYR A 621 -8.25 11.57 1.02
CA TYR A 621 -6.83 11.94 1.04
C TYR A 621 -6.64 13.46 1.15
N THR A 622 -7.29 14.18 0.27
CA THR A 622 -7.03 15.62 0.13
C THR A 622 -7.47 16.41 1.35
N GLU A 623 -8.66 16.12 1.89
CA GLU A 623 -9.19 16.84 3.04
C GLU A 623 -8.45 16.48 4.34
N ARG A 624 -7.89 15.26 4.44
CA ARG A 624 -7.02 14.86 5.57
C ARG A 624 -5.83 15.80 5.71
N TYR A 625 -5.17 16.12 4.61
CA TYR A 625 -3.91 16.86 4.64
C TYR A 625 -4.07 18.35 4.33
N ASN A 626 -5.14 18.77 3.65
CA ASN A 626 -5.31 20.13 3.16
C ASN A 626 -6.60 20.81 3.67
N GLY A 627 -7.44 20.09 4.41
CA GLY A 627 -8.77 20.57 4.82
C GLY A 627 -9.72 20.76 3.63
N LEU A 628 -10.89 21.33 3.90
CA LEU A 628 -11.90 21.57 2.85
C LEU A 628 -11.46 22.71 1.92
N PRO A 629 -11.67 22.60 0.59
CA PRO A 629 -11.31 23.64 -0.36
C PRO A 629 -11.94 25.02 -0.04
N LYS A 630 -13.18 25.03 0.43
CA LYS A 630 -13.90 26.26 0.81
C LYS A 630 -13.26 27.02 1.97
N ASP A 631 -12.57 26.29 2.86
CA ASP A 631 -11.94 26.83 4.06
C ASP A 631 -10.45 27.13 3.88
N ASN A 632 -9.79 26.52 2.88
CA ASN A 632 -8.36 26.62 2.63
C ASN A 632 -7.99 26.86 1.15
N GLN A 633 -8.73 27.66 0.41
CA GLN A 633 -8.41 27.97 -1.00
C GLN A 633 -6.95 28.40 -1.22
N LYS A 634 -6.40 29.19 -0.28
CA LYS A 634 -5.01 29.68 -0.37
C LYS A 634 -3.98 28.56 -0.33
N GLY A 635 -4.15 27.55 0.54
CA GLY A 635 -3.25 26.40 0.60
C GLY A 635 -3.31 25.54 -0.67
N TYR A 636 -4.53 25.33 -1.19
CA TYR A 636 -4.73 24.63 -2.46
C TYR A 636 -4.03 25.33 -3.63
N ASP A 637 -4.16 26.65 -3.73
CA ASP A 637 -3.54 27.43 -4.83
C ASP A 637 -2.02 27.54 -4.67
N ALA A 638 -1.53 27.73 -3.45
CA ALA A 638 -0.10 27.89 -3.18
C ALA A 638 0.72 26.64 -3.54
N GLY A 639 0.17 25.44 -3.25
CA GLY A 639 0.82 24.17 -3.60
C GLY A 639 0.61 23.72 -5.05
N SER A 640 -0.37 24.30 -5.77
CA SER A 640 -0.70 23.85 -7.12
C SER A 640 0.33 24.27 -8.17
N PRO A 641 0.95 23.35 -8.92
CA PRO A 641 1.82 23.73 -10.04
C PRO A 641 1.10 24.57 -11.12
N LEU A 642 -0.24 24.48 -11.22
CA LEU A 642 -1.02 25.34 -12.14
C LEU A 642 -0.89 26.82 -11.82
N SER A 643 -0.60 27.19 -10.58
CA SER A 643 -0.38 28.56 -10.13
C SER A 643 1.02 29.08 -10.47
N HIS A 644 1.94 28.21 -10.87
CA HIS A 644 3.37 28.50 -11.04
C HIS A 644 3.90 28.26 -12.46
N VAL A 645 3.04 27.98 -13.45
CA VAL A 645 3.43 27.65 -14.84
C VAL A 645 4.32 28.71 -15.49
N ASP A 646 4.17 29.99 -15.13
CA ASP A 646 4.98 31.09 -15.65
C ASP A 646 6.47 30.92 -15.31
N GLY A 647 6.79 30.22 -14.23
CA GLY A 647 8.16 29.93 -13.83
C GLY A 647 8.86 28.85 -14.67
N LEU A 648 8.17 28.15 -15.57
CA LEU A 648 8.81 27.17 -16.45
C LEU A 648 9.85 27.83 -17.36
N LYS A 649 11.13 27.49 -17.15
CA LYS A 649 12.28 27.89 -17.97
C LYS A 649 13.12 26.70 -18.47
N GLY A 650 12.95 25.54 -17.84
CA GLY A 650 13.66 24.31 -18.17
C GLY A 650 12.87 23.40 -19.11
N ASN A 651 13.33 22.15 -19.22
CA ASN A 651 12.72 21.13 -20.07
C ASN A 651 11.73 20.30 -19.24
N LEU A 652 10.50 20.16 -19.71
CA LEU A 652 9.44 19.40 -19.07
C LEU A 652 8.96 18.25 -19.95
N LEU A 653 8.92 17.04 -19.41
CA LEU A 653 8.19 15.91 -19.98
C LEU A 653 7.07 15.51 -19.02
N VAL A 654 5.83 15.54 -19.49
CA VAL A 654 4.65 15.04 -18.78
C VAL A 654 4.24 13.72 -19.39
N ILE A 655 3.98 12.71 -18.54
CA ILE A 655 3.53 11.37 -18.97
C ILE A 655 2.28 11.03 -18.19
N HIS A 656 1.22 10.52 -18.87
CA HIS A 656 -0.01 10.11 -18.16
C HIS A 656 -0.73 9.01 -18.92
N GLY A 657 -1.47 8.18 -18.21
CA GLY A 657 -2.42 7.22 -18.76
C GLY A 657 -3.81 7.84 -18.85
N SER A 658 -4.49 7.74 -20.00
CA SER A 658 -5.84 8.34 -20.12
C SER A 658 -6.93 7.55 -19.40
N GLY A 659 -6.66 6.28 -19.03
CA GLY A 659 -7.54 5.46 -18.19
C GLY A 659 -7.17 5.46 -16.70
N ASP A 660 -6.48 6.50 -16.24
CA ASP A 660 -6.09 6.64 -14.83
C ASP A 660 -7.32 6.98 -13.97
N ASP A 661 -7.76 6.02 -13.16
CA ASP A 661 -8.92 6.11 -12.28
C ASP A 661 -8.59 6.70 -10.90
N ASN A 662 -7.31 6.98 -10.64
CA ASN A 662 -6.83 7.57 -9.39
C ASN A 662 -6.49 9.05 -9.57
N VAL A 663 -5.39 9.36 -10.26
CA VAL A 663 -5.06 10.72 -10.67
C VAL A 663 -5.61 10.92 -12.07
N HIS A 664 -6.83 11.40 -12.17
CA HIS A 664 -7.51 11.52 -13.45
C HIS A 664 -6.68 12.35 -14.46
N TYR A 665 -6.71 11.93 -15.74
CA TYR A 665 -6.03 12.60 -16.85
C TYR A 665 -6.37 14.09 -16.95
N GLN A 666 -7.51 14.52 -16.42
CA GLN A 666 -7.91 15.91 -16.20
C GLN A 666 -6.79 16.77 -15.58
N ASN A 667 -5.97 16.22 -14.69
CA ASN A 667 -4.84 16.93 -14.10
C ASN A 667 -3.84 17.37 -15.17
N THR A 668 -3.50 16.46 -16.09
CA THR A 668 -2.60 16.76 -17.21
C THR A 668 -3.25 17.71 -18.22
N GLU A 669 -4.52 17.53 -18.56
CA GLU A 669 -5.23 18.45 -19.47
C GLU A 669 -5.28 19.88 -18.92
N ALA A 670 -5.57 20.02 -17.62
CA ALA A 670 -5.56 21.34 -16.95
C ALA A 670 -4.16 21.98 -17.00
N LEU A 671 -3.10 21.20 -16.81
CA LEU A 671 -1.72 21.66 -16.91
C LEU A 671 -1.38 22.07 -18.34
N VAL A 672 -1.68 21.23 -19.33
CA VAL A 672 -1.45 21.51 -20.77
C VAL A 672 -2.13 22.80 -21.16
N ASN A 673 -3.41 22.97 -20.80
CA ASN A 673 -4.16 24.18 -21.11
C ASN A 673 -3.51 25.45 -20.51
N LYS A 674 -3.02 25.38 -19.27
CA LYS A 674 -2.30 26.49 -18.63
C LYS A 674 -0.96 26.79 -19.30
N LEU A 675 -0.17 25.77 -19.63
CA LEU A 675 1.13 25.94 -20.31
C LEU A 675 0.96 26.53 -21.70
N VAL A 676 -0.04 26.09 -22.48
CA VAL A 676 -0.37 26.64 -23.79
C VAL A 676 -0.79 28.11 -23.66
N ALA A 677 -1.67 28.45 -22.72
CA ALA A 677 -2.09 29.82 -22.47
C ALA A 677 -0.91 30.74 -22.06
N ALA A 678 0.07 30.20 -21.35
CA ALA A 678 1.30 30.92 -20.96
C ALA A 678 2.41 30.88 -22.05
N ASN A 679 2.14 30.28 -23.21
CA ASN A 679 3.11 30.08 -24.29
C ASN A 679 4.41 29.41 -23.83
N LYS A 680 4.29 28.37 -22.98
CA LYS A 680 5.41 27.58 -22.43
C LYS A 680 5.56 26.27 -23.20
N PRO A 681 6.71 26.03 -23.86
CA PRO A 681 6.95 24.75 -24.55
C PRO A 681 7.20 23.62 -23.56
N PHE A 682 6.70 22.43 -23.89
CA PHE A 682 6.89 21.19 -23.12
C PHE A 682 6.78 19.96 -24.03
N SER A 683 7.16 18.81 -23.52
CA SER A 683 6.93 17.50 -24.15
C SER A 683 5.90 16.71 -23.37
N MET A 684 5.12 15.89 -24.08
CA MET A 684 4.09 15.07 -23.45
C MET A 684 4.00 13.70 -24.10
N MET A 685 3.60 12.69 -23.30
CA MET A 685 3.25 11.34 -23.77
C MET A 685 2.00 10.85 -23.05
N GLU A 686 0.96 10.60 -23.80
CA GLU A 686 -0.24 9.91 -23.33
C GLU A 686 -0.12 8.41 -23.60
N TYR A 687 -0.55 7.59 -22.63
CA TYR A 687 -0.74 6.16 -22.79
C TYR A 687 -2.23 5.84 -22.78
N PRO A 688 -2.85 5.61 -23.96
CA PRO A 688 -4.30 5.38 -24.07
C PRO A 688 -4.74 4.19 -23.20
N ASN A 689 -5.83 4.39 -22.46
CA ASN A 689 -6.49 3.40 -21.57
C ASN A 689 -5.57 2.77 -20.52
N ARG A 690 -4.38 3.32 -20.25
CA ARG A 690 -3.54 2.85 -19.15
C ARG A 690 -3.95 3.57 -17.86
N ASN A 691 -4.05 2.77 -16.79
CA ASN A 691 -4.35 3.26 -15.44
C ASN A 691 -3.12 3.94 -14.80
N HIS A 692 -3.25 4.32 -13.52
CA HIS A 692 -2.22 5.02 -12.74
C HIS A 692 -0.84 4.33 -12.75
N GLY A 693 -0.82 3.02 -12.86
CA GLY A 693 0.42 2.24 -12.93
C GLY A 693 1.12 2.25 -14.29
N ILE A 694 0.47 2.67 -15.37
CA ILE A 694 0.96 2.66 -16.77
C ILE A 694 1.68 1.35 -17.11
N PHE A 695 0.97 0.23 -17.08
CA PHE A 695 1.54 -1.09 -17.32
C PHE A 695 0.73 -1.89 -18.36
N GLY A 696 1.19 -3.10 -18.68
CA GLY A 696 0.61 -4.03 -19.62
C GLY A 696 1.39 -4.13 -20.94
N GLY A 697 1.65 -5.34 -21.41
CA GLY A 697 2.47 -5.60 -22.59
C GLY A 697 3.85 -4.94 -22.52
N ASN A 698 4.21 -4.21 -23.55
CA ASN A 698 5.49 -3.50 -23.66
C ASN A 698 5.47 -2.08 -23.05
N THR A 699 4.38 -1.68 -22.41
CA THR A 699 4.16 -0.28 -21.96
C THR A 699 5.28 0.21 -21.05
N ARG A 700 5.69 -0.59 -20.05
CA ARG A 700 6.77 -0.21 -19.13
C ARG A 700 8.12 -0.03 -19.83
N GLN A 701 8.47 -0.92 -20.74
CA GLN A 701 9.70 -0.77 -21.53
C GLN A 701 9.66 0.53 -22.32
N HIS A 702 8.57 0.78 -23.07
CA HIS A 702 8.42 1.99 -23.87
C HIS A 702 8.51 3.27 -23.03
N LEU A 703 7.87 3.28 -21.87
CA LEU A 703 7.87 4.42 -20.95
C LEU A 703 9.31 4.74 -20.48
N PHE A 704 10.05 3.74 -20.00
CA PHE A 704 11.41 3.95 -19.50
C PHE A 704 12.43 4.23 -20.62
N ASP A 705 12.21 3.69 -21.84
CA ASP A 705 12.99 4.07 -23.04
C ASP A 705 12.76 5.56 -23.38
N LEU A 706 11.50 6.03 -23.38
CA LEU A 706 11.16 7.43 -23.60
C LEU A 706 11.81 8.36 -22.56
N MET A 707 11.67 8.04 -21.27
CA MET A 707 12.28 8.80 -20.17
C MET A 707 13.80 8.85 -20.31
N THR A 708 14.42 7.73 -20.59
CA THR A 708 15.89 7.63 -20.76
C THR A 708 16.36 8.51 -21.90
N ARG A 709 15.72 8.43 -23.07
CA ARG A 709 16.04 9.28 -24.22
C ARG A 709 15.86 10.75 -23.89
N TYR A 710 14.76 11.11 -23.26
CA TYR A 710 14.49 12.52 -22.89
C TYR A 710 15.55 13.08 -21.94
N LEU A 711 15.98 12.30 -20.95
CA LEU A 711 17.05 12.69 -20.03
C LEU A 711 18.40 12.80 -20.74
N GLN A 712 18.72 11.92 -21.68
CA GLN A 712 19.95 12.02 -22.50
C GLN A 712 19.98 13.32 -23.31
N GLU A 713 18.87 13.68 -23.92
CA GLU A 713 18.77 14.85 -24.78
C GLU A 713 18.74 16.18 -23.99
N ASN A 714 18.15 16.18 -22.78
CA ASN A 714 17.84 17.42 -22.06
C ASN A 714 18.59 17.61 -20.73
N LEU A 715 19.26 16.57 -20.22
CA LEU A 715 20.05 16.65 -18.99
C LEU A 715 21.50 16.20 -19.17
N LEU A 716 21.74 15.10 -19.88
CA LEU A 716 23.10 14.59 -20.08
C LEU A 716 23.90 15.47 -21.06
N ALA A 717 23.27 15.91 -22.13
CA ALA A 717 23.89 16.78 -23.11
C ALA A 717 24.33 18.13 -22.50
N PRO A 718 25.60 18.55 -22.70
CA PRO A 718 26.12 19.78 -22.08
C PRO A 718 25.51 21.06 -22.64
N THR A 719 24.97 21.03 -23.85
CA THR A 719 24.39 22.22 -24.50
C THR A 719 22.88 22.04 -24.69
N PRO A 720 22.04 23.01 -24.25
CA PRO A 720 20.62 22.96 -24.56
C PRO A 720 20.42 23.04 -26.09
N LYS A 721 19.49 22.23 -26.62
CA LYS A 721 18.92 22.53 -27.92
C LYS A 721 18.14 23.84 -27.77
N ASN A 722 18.71 24.97 -28.21
CA ASN A 722 17.99 26.20 -28.31
C ASN A 722 16.92 26.07 -29.42
N TYR A 723 15.72 25.78 -29.01
CA TYR A 723 14.58 26.02 -29.91
C TYR A 723 14.28 27.50 -29.88
N THR A 724 14.76 28.21 -30.90
CA THR A 724 14.22 29.54 -31.23
C THR A 724 12.86 29.33 -31.89
N PHE A 725 11.80 29.66 -31.18
CA PHE A 725 10.45 29.74 -31.73
C PHE A 725 10.20 31.15 -32.30
#